data_a9c72e1b185f6835176a2cb833481cbe
#
_entry.id   a9c72e1b185f6835176a2cb833481cbe
#
_cell.length_a   1.000
_cell.length_b   1.000
_cell.length_c   1.000
_cell.angle_alpha   90.00
_cell.angle_beta   90.00
_cell.angle_gamma   90.00
#
_symmetry.space_group_name_H-M   'P 1'
#
loop_
_entity.id
_entity.type
_entity.pdbx_description
1 polymer ?
#
loop_
_entity_poly.entity_id
_entity_poly.type
_entity_poly.pdbx_seq_one_letter_code
_entity_poly.pdbx_strand_id
1 'polypeptide(L)'
;KVEESVLKDNRFFDLRSMKNTHITMPSLGRITAFCCFWFCLACVAYAEPKAEDFLGKWVMIPRESTNIDLFGTASLHFESVSEDRVSLTQRWGTTRSRSESFDLKLGGVKNEFPIDHKAFASNVFMGIRFAVGEMRSIQAKWGKPFRSLHFEERYPILSSQGKKEFSSQSTFSLDENGTILTWTIQRPTRPADQPLVFKMKRKGYREAYSMDMVADWEIDGLLPEQAALITLQGVVNEEGPLLYFNYPETWDFRFTGDIAEFYEERKQFTFTKLRSLKHALQAFKDRVDRYIVWDKKERTSLIVAFTLAGLEDAIVVSEDEIPLMEELGLEMIEDYRGRFSGQSDFEIYSWAYDEYWDQCSKDYIVWMGGEHGTRMRPGVADFGMYHECFFNDLSTDADDPSDADEYRLADRLFSEMNEMGMCFGWHSYAKDKERDHVKLASSHVIRVSGLHTLPNMSFNTQVPLTPGFEFKNNHNVEPGKSYIPEKKVYIAAVQTDALGIGAWTRPGRGEIPYAWQVTKNWLWMGPSMLEMFYSQATPNDLFIGGLSGPGYMYSKAIPSEALPGVVKKSREMMETLDLNVFEIMDYSEGATVEGNPDLPQSVIDQYYEGMPDVLGFLNGYAPAFTFVNREGRPLISYDYYMSPERPAELVHADLVELAAINDKRPYFLLMHVRQWSDISAVKKIFDGLGLAFEIVPLDRFLKMAGTEPTFETYTRPE
;
A
#
# COMPACT_ATOMS: atom_id res chain seq x y z
N LYS A 1 -13.98 10.63 -10.27
CA LYS A 1 -15.11 9.81 -9.67
C LYS A 1 -14.62 9.05 -8.44
N VAL A 2 -13.45 8.45 -8.48
CA VAL A 2 -12.87 7.72 -7.34
C VAL A 2 -12.36 8.70 -6.27
N GLU A 3 -11.68 9.77 -6.66
CA GLU A 3 -11.28 10.84 -5.71
C GLU A 3 -12.49 11.46 -4.99
N GLU A 4 -13.59 11.72 -5.72
CA GLU A 4 -14.82 12.22 -5.09
C GLU A 4 -15.54 11.19 -4.21
N SER A 5 -15.46 9.88 -4.50
CA SER A 5 -16.12 8.86 -3.69
C SER A 5 -15.40 8.60 -2.38
N VAL A 6 -14.07 8.55 -2.38
CA VAL A 6 -13.26 8.39 -1.16
C VAL A 6 -13.40 9.62 -0.24
N LEU A 7 -13.52 10.83 -0.82
CA LEU A 7 -13.76 12.06 -0.04
C LEU A 7 -15.24 12.22 0.40
N LYS A 8 -16.21 11.59 -0.30
CA LYS A 8 -17.63 11.66 0.08
C LYS A 8 -18.02 10.63 1.15
N ASP A 9 -17.38 9.49 1.21
CA ASP A 9 -17.60 8.51 2.29
C ASP A 9 -16.84 8.84 3.58
N ASN A 10 -15.72 9.54 3.47
CA ASN A 10 -15.11 10.21 4.61
C ASN A 10 -15.83 11.56 4.80
N ARG A 11 -16.91 11.59 5.59
CA ARG A 11 -17.68 12.80 5.94
C ARG A 11 -16.80 13.87 6.60
N PHE A 12 -15.97 14.55 5.80
CA PHE A 12 -15.39 15.82 6.14
C PHE A 12 -16.28 16.93 5.52
N PHE A 13 -16.86 17.72 6.37
CA PHE A 13 -17.77 18.81 6.04
C PHE A 13 -17.16 19.77 5.02
N ASP A 14 -17.82 19.90 3.88
CA ASP A 14 -17.58 20.97 2.91
C ASP A 14 -18.26 22.27 3.40
N LEU A 15 -17.46 23.23 3.82
CA LEU A 15 -17.86 24.57 4.25
C LEU A 15 -18.28 25.53 3.11
N ARG A 16 -18.56 25.02 1.90
CA ARG A 16 -18.83 25.87 0.73
C ARG A 16 -20.28 26.02 0.29
N SER A 17 -21.27 25.56 1.04
CA SER A 17 -22.68 25.74 0.65
C SER A 17 -23.49 26.68 1.54
N MET A 18 -22.92 27.81 1.96
CA MET A 18 -23.71 28.90 2.53
C MET A 18 -23.40 30.25 1.87
N LYS A 19 -23.90 30.43 0.68
CA LYS A 19 -24.12 31.79 0.15
C LYS A 19 -25.59 31.94 -0.27
N ASN A 20 -26.20 32.96 0.37
CA ASN A 20 -27.46 33.61 0.02
C ASN A 20 -28.76 32.97 0.50
N THR A 21 -29.13 33.32 1.72
CA THR A 21 -30.51 33.71 2.03
C THR A 21 -30.48 34.84 3.07
N HIS A 22 -30.92 36.03 2.66
CA HIS A 22 -31.17 37.17 3.53
C HIS A 22 -32.37 36.86 4.41
N ILE A 23 -32.17 36.77 5.72
CA ILE A 23 -33.24 36.87 6.71
C ILE A 23 -32.85 37.96 7.74
N THR A 24 -33.64 39.00 7.78
CA THR A 24 -33.59 40.09 8.73
C THR A 24 -33.90 39.59 10.15
N MET A 25 -33.01 39.89 11.12
CA MET A 25 -33.23 39.64 12.54
C MET A 25 -33.82 40.87 13.24
N PRO A 26 -34.75 40.70 14.19
CA PRO A 26 -34.98 41.67 15.23
C PRO A 26 -34.12 41.35 16.47
N SER A 27 -33.64 42.41 17.10
CA SER A 27 -32.84 42.44 18.32
C SER A 27 -33.56 41.90 19.54
N LEU A 28 -32.95 40.99 20.30
CA LEU A 28 -32.83 40.93 21.77
C LEU A 28 -32.35 39.54 22.22
N GLY A 29 -31.34 39.48 23.10
CA GLY A 29 -31.00 38.25 23.85
C GLY A 29 -29.57 37.74 23.71
N ARG A 30 -28.58 38.54 24.08
CA ARG A 30 -27.25 38.00 24.45
C ARG A 30 -27.41 37.24 25.77
N ILE A 31 -26.80 36.04 25.82
CA ILE A 31 -26.66 35.09 26.93
C ILE A 31 -27.60 33.86 26.72
N THR A 32 -27.16 32.92 25.89
CA THR A 32 -27.44 31.47 26.01
C THR A 32 -26.87 30.65 24.83
N ALA A 33 -26.06 31.26 23.97
CA ALA A 33 -25.53 30.58 22.75
C ALA A 33 -24.15 29.94 22.95
N PHE A 34 -23.61 29.87 24.18
CA PHE A 34 -22.26 29.32 24.42
C PHE A 34 -22.25 27.89 24.97
N CYS A 35 -23.37 27.29 25.28
CA CYS A 35 -23.46 25.93 25.82
C CYS A 35 -23.91 24.85 24.80
N CYS A 36 -24.42 25.25 23.62
CA CYS A 36 -24.86 24.25 22.61
C CYS A 36 -23.81 23.92 21.54
N PHE A 37 -22.68 24.63 21.51
CA PHE A 37 -21.63 24.38 20.48
C PHE A 37 -20.57 23.35 20.91
N TRP A 38 -20.63 22.88 22.16
CA TRP A 38 -19.66 21.89 22.71
C TRP A 38 -20.24 20.48 22.83
N PHE A 39 -21.47 20.22 22.38
CA PHE A 39 -22.12 18.91 22.50
C PHE A 39 -22.37 18.19 21.16
N CYS A 40 -21.88 18.72 20.04
CA CYS A 40 -21.97 18.08 18.72
C CYS A 40 -20.62 17.58 18.18
N LEU A 41 -19.57 17.50 19.00
CA LEU A 41 -18.34 16.78 18.66
C LEU A 41 -18.31 15.48 19.48
N ALA A 42 -18.28 14.36 18.78
CA ALA A 42 -18.16 13.00 19.23
C ALA A 42 -19.46 12.24 19.50
N CYS A 43 -20.11 11.83 18.45
CA CYS A 43 -20.79 10.54 18.42
C CYS A 43 -20.58 9.95 17.02
N VAL A 44 -19.37 9.48 16.71
CA VAL A 44 -19.25 8.27 15.94
C VAL A 44 -19.81 7.21 16.89
N ALA A 45 -21.08 6.89 16.77
CA ALA A 45 -21.67 5.80 17.50
C ALA A 45 -21.03 4.51 16.93
N TYR A 46 -19.99 4.04 17.58
CA TYR A 46 -19.61 2.64 17.45
C TYR A 46 -20.88 1.85 17.77
N ALA A 47 -21.38 1.09 16.79
CA ALA A 47 -22.49 0.17 17.04
C ALA A 47 -22.07 -0.71 18.21
N GLU A 48 -22.88 -0.75 19.28
CA GLU A 48 -22.55 -1.63 20.40
C GLU A 48 -22.41 -3.07 19.88
N PRO A 49 -21.33 -3.78 20.27
CA PRO A 49 -21.10 -5.15 19.85
C PRO A 49 -22.30 -6.04 20.18
N LYS A 50 -22.72 -6.86 19.22
CA LYS A 50 -23.85 -7.77 19.34
C LYS A 50 -23.38 -9.21 19.35
N ALA A 51 -24.19 -10.10 19.93
CA ALA A 51 -23.91 -11.53 19.92
C ALA A 51 -23.79 -12.08 18.47
N GLU A 52 -24.59 -11.54 17.55
CA GLU A 52 -24.61 -11.91 16.13
C GLU A 52 -23.31 -11.61 15.39
N ASP A 53 -22.45 -10.75 15.94
CA ASP A 53 -21.12 -10.44 15.34
C ASP A 53 -20.20 -11.68 15.34
N PHE A 54 -20.52 -12.72 16.13
CA PHE A 54 -19.81 -13.99 16.09
C PHE A 54 -20.27 -14.94 14.97
N LEU A 55 -21.45 -14.72 14.38
CA LEU A 55 -22.00 -15.61 13.34
C LEU A 55 -21.04 -15.84 12.18
N GLY A 56 -21.07 -17.05 11.64
CA GLY A 56 -20.32 -17.45 10.45
C GLY A 56 -19.14 -18.35 10.73
N LYS A 57 -18.34 -18.60 9.69
CA LYS A 57 -17.21 -19.52 9.72
C LYS A 57 -15.89 -18.75 9.91
N TRP A 58 -15.12 -19.17 10.90
CA TRP A 58 -13.83 -18.61 11.25
C TRP A 58 -12.73 -19.65 11.00
N VAL A 59 -11.63 -19.25 10.37
CA VAL A 59 -10.53 -20.13 9.99
C VAL A 59 -9.23 -19.61 10.61
N MET A 60 -8.43 -20.52 11.17
CA MET A 60 -7.15 -20.18 11.81
C MET A 60 -6.18 -19.53 10.86
N ILE A 61 -5.51 -18.48 11.34
CA ILE A 61 -4.35 -17.85 10.72
C ILE A 61 -3.09 -18.49 11.34
N PRO A 62 -2.42 -19.44 10.66
CA PRO A 62 -1.35 -20.23 11.27
C PRO A 62 -0.18 -19.41 11.77
N ARG A 63 0.23 -18.38 11.06
CA ARG A 63 1.37 -17.52 11.41
C ARG A 63 1.16 -16.70 12.68
N GLU A 64 -0.11 -16.38 13.01
CA GLU A 64 -0.49 -15.59 14.18
C GLU A 64 -0.96 -16.46 15.36
N SER A 65 -0.92 -17.76 15.20
CA SER A 65 -1.48 -18.71 16.16
C SER A 65 -0.39 -19.52 16.84
N THR A 66 -0.70 -20.03 18.05
CA THR A 66 0.15 -21.01 18.70
C THR A 66 0.36 -22.20 17.76
N ASN A 67 1.61 -22.57 17.51
CA ASN A 67 1.94 -23.72 16.67
C ASN A 67 1.43 -25.01 17.31
N ILE A 68 0.66 -25.78 16.54
CA ILE A 68 0.13 -27.09 16.92
C ILE A 68 0.49 -28.09 15.82
N ASP A 69 1.63 -28.75 15.95
CA ASP A 69 2.12 -29.68 14.92
C ASP A 69 1.17 -30.82 14.61
N LEU A 70 0.30 -31.20 15.56
CA LEU A 70 -0.71 -32.25 15.36
C LEU A 70 -1.93 -31.77 14.59
N PHE A 71 -2.17 -30.45 14.53
CA PHE A 71 -3.36 -29.87 13.94
C PHE A 71 -2.97 -28.62 13.11
N GLY A 72 -2.49 -28.80 11.92
CA GLY A 72 -2.07 -27.69 11.04
C GLY A 72 -3.18 -26.67 10.74
N THR A 73 -4.45 -27.01 10.99
CA THR A 73 -5.59 -26.14 10.77
C THR A 73 -6.63 -26.25 11.88
N ALA A 74 -7.32 -25.14 12.16
CA ALA A 74 -8.51 -25.12 13.01
C ALA A 74 -9.57 -24.19 12.41
N SER A 75 -10.83 -24.50 12.63
CA SER A 75 -11.93 -23.61 12.27
C SER A 75 -13.07 -23.70 13.28
N LEU A 76 -13.80 -22.59 13.40
CA LEU A 76 -15.02 -22.46 14.19
C LEU A 76 -16.16 -22.08 13.26
N HIS A 77 -17.34 -22.63 13.46
CA HIS A 77 -18.55 -22.23 12.78
C HIS A 77 -19.63 -21.93 13.79
N PHE A 78 -19.96 -20.68 13.99
CA PHE A 78 -21.08 -20.22 14.77
C PHE A 78 -22.32 -20.22 13.87
N GLU A 79 -23.15 -21.25 13.98
CA GLU A 79 -24.32 -21.46 13.12
C GLU A 79 -25.52 -20.63 13.56
N SER A 80 -25.69 -20.50 14.89
CA SER A 80 -26.66 -19.60 15.50
C SER A 80 -26.10 -19.00 16.77
N VAL A 81 -26.42 -17.74 17.01
CA VAL A 81 -25.94 -16.97 18.16
C VAL A 81 -27.06 -16.08 18.67
N SER A 82 -27.33 -16.13 19.98
CA SER A 82 -28.23 -15.25 20.70
C SER A 82 -27.66 -14.95 22.08
N GLU A 83 -28.33 -14.12 22.88
CA GLU A 83 -27.92 -13.84 24.26
C GLU A 83 -27.96 -15.06 25.19
N ASP A 84 -28.83 -16.03 24.92
CA ASP A 84 -29.09 -17.19 25.76
C ASP A 84 -28.62 -18.52 25.15
N ARG A 85 -28.25 -18.54 23.85
CA ARG A 85 -27.88 -19.77 23.14
C ARG A 85 -26.84 -19.56 22.07
N VAL A 86 -25.95 -20.54 21.89
CA VAL A 86 -24.93 -20.59 20.82
C VAL A 86 -24.85 -22.02 20.28
N SER A 87 -24.98 -22.15 18.95
CA SER A 87 -24.63 -23.39 18.23
C SER A 87 -23.27 -23.19 17.59
N LEU A 88 -22.27 -23.96 17.99
CA LEU A 88 -20.88 -23.88 17.57
C LEU A 88 -20.38 -25.25 17.12
N THR A 89 -19.86 -25.29 15.89
CA THR A 89 -19.07 -26.40 15.38
C THR A 89 -17.59 -26.04 15.39
N GLN A 90 -16.75 -26.80 16.09
CA GLN A 90 -15.29 -26.70 16.08
C GLN A 90 -14.72 -27.81 15.22
N ARG A 91 -13.74 -27.46 14.38
CA ARG A 91 -13.02 -28.42 13.54
C ARG A 91 -11.52 -28.17 13.63
N TRP A 92 -10.73 -29.23 13.78
CA TRP A 92 -9.28 -29.18 13.81
C TRP A 92 -8.67 -30.41 13.16
N GLY A 93 -7.47 -30.29 12.61
CA GLY A 93 -6.79 -31.42 11.98
C GLY A 93 -5.70 -31.01 10.99
N THR A 94 -5.20 -32.01 10.31
CA THR A 94 -4.33 -31.87 9.12
C THR A 94 -5.05 -32.54 7.94
N THR A 95 -4.52 -33.63 7.38
CA THR A 95 -5.19 -34.44 6.34
C THR A 95 -6.44 -35.16 6.87
N ARG A 96 -6.49 -35.47 8.17
CA ARG A 96 -7.66 -36.03 8.85
C ARG A 96 -8.14 -35.04 9.90
N SER A 97 -9.27 -34.41 9.65
CA SER A 97 -9.87 -33.46 10.58
C SER A 97 -10.88 -34.12 11.50
N ARG A 98 -11.01 -33.55 12.70
CA ARG A 98 -12.08 -33.85 13.66
C ARG A 98 -13.04 -32.67 13.71
N SER A 99 -14.31 -32.97 13.96
CA SER A 99 -15.38 -31.99 14.14
C SER A 99 -16.20 -32.31 15.36
N GLU A 100 -16.52 -31.30 16.14
CA GLU A 100 -17.41 -31.37 17.30
C GLU A 100 -18.42 -30.25 17.19
N SER A 101 -19.69 -30.54 17.45
CA SER A 101 -20.77 -29.56 17.45
C SER A 101 -21.41 -29.48 18.83
N PHE A 102 -21.67 -28.26 19.25
CA PHE A 102 -22.24 -27.91 20.55
C PHE A 102 -23.45 -27.01 20.36
N ASP A 103 -24.55 -27.39 21.00
CA ASP A 103 -25.71 -26.53 21.18
C ASP A 103 -25.78 -26.14 22.65
N LEU A 104 -25.33 -24.92 22.96
CA LEU A 104 -25.06 -24.45 24.30
C LEU A 104 -26.14 -23.49 24.77
N LYS A 105 -26.73 -23.77 25.93
CA LYS A 105 -27.46 -22.77 26.70
C LYS A 105 -26.46 -21.96 27.50
N LEU A 106 -26.59 -20.65 27.43
CA LEU A 106 -25.70 -19.69 28.09
C LEU A 106 -26.17 -19.33 29.50
N GLY A 107 -25.46 -18.38 30.15
CA GLY A 107 -25.78 -17.94 31.49
C GLY A 107 -25.22 -18.86 32.60
N GLY A 108 -24.19 -19.63 32.30
CA GLY A 108 -23.54 -20.53 33.27
C GLY A 108 -24.27 -21.87 33.50
N VAL A 109 -25.21 -22.17 32.63
CA VAL A 109 -25.90 -23.47 32.66
C VAL A 109 -24.93 -24.58 32.27
N LYS A 110 -24.99 -25.72 32.99
CA LYS A 110 -24.18 -26.89 32.66
C LYS A 110 -24.79 -27.60 31.44
N ASN A 111 -24.04 -27.65 30.34
CA ASN A 111 -24.38 -28.43 29.15
C ASN A 111 -23.51 -29.69 29.13
N GLU A 112 -24.09 -30.86 28.89
CA GLU A 112 -23.38 -32.14 28.91
C GLU A 112 -23.34 -32.77 27.52
N PHE A 113 -22.16 -33.25 27.12
CA PHE A 113 -21.92 -33.86 25.82
C PHE A 113 -21.15 -35.18 25.98
N PRO A 114 -21.47 -36.20 25.20
CA PRO A 114 -20.72 -37.45 25.20
C PRO A 114 -19.35 -37.25 24.56
N ILE A 115 -18.35 -37.96 25.05
CA ILE A 115 -17.01 -38.03 24.48
C ILE A 115 -16.93 -39.25 23.57
N ASP A 116 -16.92 -39.06 22.27
CA ASP A 116 -16.92 -40.13 21.25
C ASP A 116 -15.55 -40.33 20.56
N HIS A 117 -14.57 -39.45 20.82
CA HIS A 117 -13.22 -39.53 20.26
C HIS A 117 -12.11 -39.12 21.22
N LYS A 118 -10.86 -39.43 20.86
CA LYS A 118 -9.67 -39.27 21.74
C LYS A 118 -9.04 -37.90 21.73
N ALA A 119 -9.21 -37.13 20.68
CA ALA A 119 -8.48 -35.87 20.46
C ALA A 119 -9.28 -34.66 20.92
N PHE A 120 -8.62 -33.62 21.39
CA PHE A 120 -9.20 -32.32 21.71
C PHE A 120 -8.26 -31.17 21.36
N ALA A 121 -8.81 -30.02 21.01
CA ALA A 121 -8.10 -28.91 20.42
C ALA A 121 -6.94 -28.35 21.27
N SER A 122 -7.04 -28.41 22.58
CA SER A 122 -5.98 -27.95 23.48
C SER A 122 -4.91 -29.00 23.80
N ASN A 123 -4.97 -30.17 23.19
CA ASN A 123 -3.97 -31.24 23.40
C ASN A 123 -2.78 -31.08 22.44
N VAL A 124 -1.86 -30.23 22.81
CA VAL A 124 -0.64 -30.01 22.06
C VAL A 124 0.49 -30.83 22.69
N PHE A 125 1.01 -31.85 21.99
CA PHE A 125 2.16 -32.68 22.39
C PHE A 125 2.10 -33.32 23.77
N MET A 126 0.93 -33.60 24.30
CA MET A 126 0.81 -34.21 25.62
C MET A 126 0.39 -35.69 25.50
N GLY A 127 0.96 -36.52 26.34
CA GLY A 127 0.60 -37.96 26.51
C GLY A 127 -0.75 -38.15 27.22
N ILE A 128 -1.75 -37.39 26.86
CA ILE A 128 -3.11 -37.43 27.39
C ILE A 128 -4.13 -37.54 26.25
N ARG A 129 -5.31 -38.07 26.53
CA ARG A 129 -6.43 -38.18 25.61
C ARG A 129 -7.74 -38.09 26.33
N PHE A 130 -8.83 -37.78 25.66
CA PHE A 130 -10.17 -37.93 26.21
C PHE A 130 -10.46 -39.39 26.66
N ALA A 131 -11.19 -39.52 27.74
CA ALA A 131 -11.77 -40.80 28.16
C ALA A 131 -13.05 -41.06 27.36
N VAL A 132 -12.92 -41.77 26.24
CA VAL A 132 -14.04 -42.06 25.33
C VAL A 132 -15.11 -42.89 26.05
N GLY A 133 -16.38 -42.57 25.81
CA GLY A 133 -17.54 -43.19 26.47
C GLY A 133 -17.98 -42.47 27.76
N GLU A 134 -17.23 -41.45 28.18
CA GLU A 134 -17.57 -40.59 29.32
C GLU A 134 -18.28 -39.31 28.85
N MET A 135 -18.71 -38.48 29.82
CA MET A 135 -19.37 -37.21 29.56
C MET A 135 -18.42 -36.07 29.86
N ARG A 136 -18.50 -34.98 29.05
CA ARG A 136 -17.92 -33.69 29.40
C ARG A 136 -18.99 -32.65 29.64
N SER A 137 -18.65 -31.62 30.39
CA SER A 137 -19.57 -30.50 30.64
C SER A 137 -18.96 -29.20 30.22
N ILE A 138 -19.78 -28.34 29.64
CA ILE A 138 -19.42 -26.97 29.21
C ILE A 138 -20.38 -25.98 29.87
N GLN A 139 -19.86 -24.98 30.56
CA GLN A 139 -20.62 -23.83 31.03
C GLN A 139 -20.20 -22.63 30.22
N ALA A 140 -21.14 -21.95 29.59
CA ALA A 140 -20.86 -20.83 28.67
C ALA A 140 -21.57 -19.55 29.12
N LYS A 141 -20.89 -18.40 28.91
CA LYS A 141 -21.45 -17.08 29.22
C LYS A 141 -20.83 -16.00 28.35
N TRP A 142 -21.60 -14.96 28.05
CA TRP A 142 -21.06 -13.73 27.42
C TRP A 142 -20.27 -12.88 28.41
N GLY A 143 -19.16 -12.32 27.92
CA GLY A 143 -18.53 -11.15 28.51
C GLY A 143 -19.20 -9.89 27.94
N LYS A 144 -19.54 -8.92 28.80
CA LYS A 144 -20.16 -7.68 28.35
C LYS A 144 -19.08 -6.67 27.90
N PRO A 145 -19.28 -5.92 26.82
CA PRO A 145 -20.50 -5.78 25.99
C PRO A 145 -20.55 -6.73 24.76
N PHE A 146 -20.70 -8.01 24.91
CA PHE A 146 -20.76 -9.03 23.83
C PHE A 146 -19.51 -9.17 22.94
N ARG A 147 -18.35 -8.65 23.37
CA ARG A 147 -17.07 -8.82 22.63
C ARG A 147 -16.35 -10.11 22.94
N SER A 148 -16.82 -10.89 23.92
CA SER A 148 -16.23 -12.17 24.25
C SER A 148 -17.27 -13.19 24.69
N LEU A 149 -16.99 -14.45 24.37
CA LEU A 149 -17.73 -15.62 24.80
C LEU A 149 -16.79 -16.53 25.60
N HIS A 150 -17.17 -16.91 26.80
CA HIS A 150 -16.33 -17.68 27.72
C HIS A 150 -16.93 -19.05 27.97
N PHE A 151 -16.10 -20.10 27.83
CA PHE A 151 -16.42 -21.46 28.19
C PHE A 151 -15.58 -21.92 29.39
N GLU A 152 -16.19 -22.58 30.34
CA GLU A 152 -15.53 -23.41 31.35
C GLU A 152 -15.87 -24.85 31.05
N GLU A 153 -14.85 -25.65 30.71
CA GLU A 153 -15.00 -27.04 30.33
C GLU A 153 -14.43 -27.94 31.40
N ARG A 154 -15.12 -29.05 31.69
CA ARG A 154 -14.65 -30.15 32.56
C ARG A 154 -14.86 -31.48 31.87
N TYR A 155 -13.81 -32.27 31.82
CA TYR A 155 -13.81 -33.55 31.11
C TYR A 155 -12.79 -34.53 31.70
N PRO A 156 -13.10 -35.85 31.68
CA PRO A 156 -12.17 -36.87 32.05
C PRO A 156 -11.16 -37.16 30.94
N ILE A 157 -9.89 -37.23 31.31
CA ILE A 157 -8.77 -37.63 30.46
C ILE A 157 -8.14 -38.91 30.90
N LEU A 158 -7.47 -39.60 29.99
CA LEU A 158 -6.57 -40.71 30.26
C LEU A 158 -5.12 -40.26 30.07
N SER A 159 -4.28 -40.54 31.04
CA SER A 159 -2.85 -40.37 31.02
C SER A 159 -2.15 -41.71 31.25
N SER A 160 -0.82 -41.76 31.20
CA SER A 160 -0.04 -42.96 31.59
C SER A 160 -0.30 -43.41 33.03
N GLN A 161 -0.82 -42.52 33.88
CA GLN A 161 -1.12 -42.81 35.28
C GLN A 161 -2.62 -43.00 35.53
N GLY A 162 -3.40 -43.31 34.49
CA GLY A 162 -4.82 -43.58 34.57
C GLY A 162 -5.74 -42.39 34.31
N LYS A 163 -7.01 -42.57 34.69
CA LYS A 163 -8.07 -41.57 34.45
C LYS A 163 -7.96 -40.42 35.45
N LYS A 164 -8.14 -39.19 34.99
CA LYS A 164 -8.13 -37.97 35.80
C LYS A 164 -9.18 -36.97 35.26
N GLU A 165 -9.78 -36.20 36.18
CA GLU A 165 -10.59 -35.03 35.82
C GLU A 165 -9.72 -33.90 35.41
N PHE A 166 -10.10 -33.21 34.32
CA PHE A 166 -9.37 -32.10 33.75
C PHE A 166 -10.31 -30.94 33.43
N SER A 167 -9.78 -29.75 33.41
CA SER A 167 -10.56 -28.56 33.05
C SER A 167 -9.77 -27.63 32.12
N SER A 168 -10.48 -26.87 31.32
CA SER A 168 -9.95 -25.78 30.53
C SER A 168 -10.92 -24.61 30.47
N GLN A 169 -10.38 -23.41 30.23
CA GLN A 169 -11.16 -22.21 29.99
C GLN A 169 -10.85 -21.74 28.56
N SER A 170 -11.90 -21.62 27.73
CA SER A 170 -11.83 -21.06 26.41
C SER A 170 -12.45 -19.66 26.40
N THR A 171 -11.77 -18.71 25.81
CA THR A 171 -12.31 -17.37 25.55
C THR A 171 -12.24 -17.12 24.06
N PHE A 172 -13.38 -16.79 23.47
CA PHE A 172 -13.50 -16.33 22.09
C PHE A 172 -13.74 -14.83 22.15
N SER A 173 -12.85 -14.02 21.57
CA SER A 173 -12.97 -12.56 21.59
C SER A 173 -12.82 -11.98 20.19
N LEU A 174 -13.69 -11.04 19.83
CA LEU A 174 -13.58 -10.27 18.59
C LEU A 174 -12.69 -9.04 18.80
N ASP A 175 -11.92 -8.72 17.79
CA ASP A 175 -11.23 -7.42 17.69
C ASP A 175 -12.26 -6.27 17.60
N GLU A 176 -11.76 -5.03 17.62
CA GLU A 176 -12.62 -3.86 17.59
C GLU A 176 -13.49 -3.78 16.34
N ASN A 177 -13.01 -4.32 15.24
CA ASN A 177 -13.65 -4.27 13.93
C ASN A 177 -14.50 -5.52 13.62
N GLY A 178 -14.52 -6.53 14.49
CA GLY A 178 -15.24 -7.79 14.26
C GLY A 178 -14.67 -8.65 13.13
N THR A 179 -13.42 -8.43 12.73
CA THR A 179 -12.76 -9.13 11.61
C THR A 179 -11.88 -10.28 12.04
N ILE A 180 -11.30 -10.19 13.23
CA ILE A 180 -10.47 -11.23 13.84
C ILE A 180 -11.11 -11.75 15.12
N LEU A 181 -11.27 -13.07 15.16
CA LEU A 181 -11.69 -13.78 16.37
C LEU A 181 -10.46 -14.43 17.00
N THR A 182 -10.20 -14.11 18.26
CA THR A 182 -9.14 -14.75 19.04
C THR A 182 -9.74 -15.83 19.92
N TRP A 183 -9.35 -17.08 19.71
CA TRP A 183 -9.67 -18.19 20.61
C TRP A 183 -8.49 -18.46 21.53
N THR A 184 -8.66 -18.18 22.81
CA THR A 184 -7.64 -18.41 23.84
C THR A 184 -8.05 -19.57 24.71
N ILE A 185 -7.17 -20.55 24.90
CA ILE A 185 -7.41 -21.73 25.78
C ILE A 185 -6.41 -21.70 26.92
N GLN A 186 -6.92 -21.59 28.14
CA GLN A 186 -6.14 -21.65 29.38
C GLN A 186 -6.43 -22.91 30.13
N ARG A 187 -5.40 -23.56 30.66
CA ARG A 187 -5.49 -24.73 31.53
C ARG A 187 -4.84 -24.41 32.90
N PRO A 188 -5.40 -24.90 34.02
CA PRO A 188 -4.83 -24.71 35.35
C PRO A 188 -3.39 -25.25 35.49
N THR A 189 -3.04 -26.21 34.63
CA THR A 189 -1.71 -26.86 34.61
C THR A 189 -0.67 -26.11 33.76
N ARG A 190 -1.03 -24.96 33.16
CA ARG A 190 -0.12 -24.09 32.43
C ARG A 190 0.05 -22.76 33.15
N PRO A 191 1.23 -22.08 33.02
CA PRO A 191 1.39 -20.72 33.47
C PRO A 191 0.31 -19.80 32.85
N ALA A 192 -0.18 -18.85 33.65
CA ALA A 192 -1.25 -17.94 33.21
C ALA A 192 -0.86 -17.03 32.04
N ASP A 193 0.42 -16.76 31.89
CA ASP A 193 1.03 -15.96 30.80
C ASP A 193 1.35 -16.77 29.54
N GLN A 194 1.02 -18.08 29.52
CA GLN A 194 1.28 -18.98 28.39
C GLN A 194 0.02 -19.74 27.94
N PRO A 195 -1.08 -19.05 27.61
CA PRO A 195 -2.26 -19.72 27.03
C PRO A 195 -1.95 -20.23 25.62
N LEU A 196 -2.80 -21.12 25.13
CA LEU A 196 -2.84 -21.41 23.69
C LEU A 196 -3.71 -20.34 23.04
N VAL A 197 -3.22 -19.73 21.97
CA VAL A 197 -3.91 -18.63 21.28
C VAL A 197 -4.06 -18.98 19.81
N PHE A 198 -5.29 -18.96 19.30
CA PHE A 198 -5.60 -19.13 17.89
C PHE A 198 -6.25 -17.86 17.36
N LYS A 199 -5.58 -17.20 16.46
CA LYS A 199 -6.14 -16.09 15.70
C LYS A 199 -6.90 -16.65 14.51
N MET A 200 -8.13 -16.18 14.30
CA MET A 200 -9.00 -16.66 13.25
C MET A 200 -9.58 -15.51 12.44
N LYS A 201 -9.57 -15.65 11.14
CA LYS A 201 -10.25 -14.75 10.21
C LYS A 201 -11.62 -15.33 9.85
N ARG A 202 -12.58 -14.45 9.58
CA ARG A 202 -13.88 -14.89 9.06
C ARG A 202 -13.72 -15.38 7.63
N LYS A 203 -14.23 -16.55 7.28
CA LYS A 203 -14.17 -17.07 5.91
C LYS A 203 -15.07 -16.23 4.99
N GLY A 204 -14.45 -15.68 3.96
CA GLY A 204 -14.83 -14.69 2.97
C GLY A 204 -16.30 -14.34 2.74
N TYR A 205 -16.52 -13.01 2.76
CA TYR A 205 -17.72 -12.40 2.21
C TYR A 205 -17.52 -11.89 0.77
N ARG A 206 -16.25 -11.73 0.35
CA ARG A 206 -15.88 -11.16 -0.95
C ARG A 206 -15.26 -12.26 -1.79
N GLU A 207 -15.98 -12.69 -2.79
CA GLU A 207 -15.45 -13.64 -3.75
C GLU A 207 -14.75 -12.88 -4.87
N ALA A 208 -13.54 -13.30 -5.17
CA ALA A 208 -12.74 -12.79 -6.27
C ALA A 208 -12.00 -13.94 -6.94
N TYR A 209 -11.40 -13.66 -8.08
CA TYR A 209 -10.57 -14.62 -8.81
C TYR A 209 -9.11 -14.21 -8.74
N SER A 210 -8.20 -15.17 -8.76
CA SER A 210 -6.77 -14.93 -8.92
C SER A 210 -6.17 -15.77 -10.02
N MET A 211 -5.10 -15.27 -10.62
CA MET A 211 -4.33 -16.00 -11.61
C MET A 211 -2.83 -15.75 -11.41
N ASP A 212 -2.01 -16.79 -11.54
CA ASP A 212 -0.56 -16.63 -11.51
C ASP A 212 -0.07 -16.21 -12.89
N MET A 213 0.68 -15.14 -12.95
CA MET A 213 1.37 -14.69 -14.15
C MET A 213 2.68 -15.46 -14.30
N VAL A 214 2.96 -15.93 -15.52
CA VAL A 214 4.03 -16.92 -15.75
C VAL A 214 5.37 -16.29 -16.12
N ALA A 215 5.37 -15.03 -16.57
CA ALA A 215 6.58 -14.37 -17.07
C ALA A 215 6.56 -12.85 -16.85
N ASP A 216 7.75 -12.27 -16.98
CA ASP A 216 7.94 -10.85 -17.14
C ASP A 216 7.27 -10.36 -18.43
N TRP A 217 6.89 -9.10 -18.41
CA TRP A 217 6.21 -8.43 -19.49
C TRP A 217 7.18 -8.03 -20.62
N GLU A 218 7.57 -8.98 -21.44
CA GLU A 218 8.35 -8.69 -22.62
C GLU A 218 7.46 -8.79 -23.87
N ILE A 219 7.56 -7.82 -24.76
CA ILE A 219 6.73 -7.73 -25.98
C ILE A 219 7.00 -8.88 -26.94
N ASP A 220 8.18 -9.49 -26.89
CA ASP A 220 8.62 -10.51 -27.82
C ASP A 220 8.20 -11.93 -27.40
N GLY A 221 6.95 -12.28 -27.51
CA GLY A 221 6.51 -13.66 -27.53
C GLY A 221 5.56 -14.12 -26.44
N LEU A 222 5.58 -13.51 -25.26
CA LEU A 222 4.70 -13.90 -24.14
C LEU A 222 3.54 -12.93 -23.93
N LEU A 223 3.63 -11.78 -24.54
CA LEU A 223 2.71 -10.67 -24.34
C LEU A 223 1.30 -10.85 -24.93
N PRO A 224 1.06 -11.56 -26.03
CA PRO A 224 -0.29 -11.62 -26.59
C PRO A 224 -1.33 -12.07 -25.58
N GLU A 225 -1.08 -13.19 -24.90
CA GLU A 225 -1.98 -13.68 -23.85
C GLU A 225 -2.02 -12.75 -22.63
N GLN A 226 -0.90 -12.14 -22.29
CA GLN A 226 -0.82 -11.20 -21.16
C GLN A 226 -1.54 -9.90 -21.45
N ALA A 227 -1.50 -9.36 -22.66
CA ALA A 227 -2.28 -8.19 -23.05
C ALA A 227 -3.78 -8.46 -22.91
N ALA A 228 -4.24 -9.63 -23.35
CA ALA A 228 -5.62 -10.05 -23.16
C ALA A 228 -6.02 -10.17 -21.68
N LEU A 229 -5.15 -10.71 -20.85
CA LEU A 229 -5.40 -10.86 -19.41
C LEU A 229 -5.47 -9.53 -18.69
N ILE A 230 -4.56 -8.61 -18.99
CA ILE A 230 -4.53 -7.29 -18.33
C ILE A 230 -5.72 -6.43 -18.74
N THR A 231 -6.10 -6.46 -20.02
CA THR A 231 -7.28 -5.74 -20.46
C THR A 231 -8.55 -6.38 -19.91
N LEU A 232 -8.61 -7.69 -19.81
CA LEU A 232 -9.67 -8.39 -19.08
C LEU A 232 -9.74 -7.92 -17.61
N GLN A 233 -8.59 -7.78 -16.94
CA GLN A 233 -8.57 -7.30 -15.56
C GLN A 233 -9.11 -5.88 -15.44
N GLY A 234 -8.74 -4.97 -16.36
CA GLY A 234 -9.25 -3.60 -16.38
C GLY A 234 -10.77 -3.58 -16.47
N VAL A 235 -11.32 -4.27 -17.47
CA VAL A 235 -12.77 -4.32 -17.72
C VAL A 235 -13.53 -4.97 -16.55
N VAL A 236 -13.13 -6.16 -16.10
CA VAL A 236 -13.92 -6.86 -15.07
C VAL A 236 -13.84 -6.18 -13.71
N ASN A 237 -12.77 -5.45 -13.43
CA ASN A 237 -12.63 -4.72 -12.17
C ASN A 237 -13.43 -3.41 -12.12
N GLU A 238 -14.06 -2.97 -13.19
CA GLU A 238 -14.98 -1.83 -13.16
C GLU A 238 -16.17 -2.07 -12.24
N GLU A 239 -16.65 -3.28 -12.16
CA GLU A 239 -17.79 -3.65 -11.32
C GLU A 239 -17.39 -4.00 -9.86
N GLY A 240 -16.13 -4.01 -9.55
CA GLY A 240 -15.62 -4.34 -8.22
C GLY A 240 -14.27 -5.04 -8.26
N PRO A 241 -13.61 -5.27 -7.12
CA PRO A 241 -12.33 -5.95 -7.04
C PRO A 241 -12.50 -7.46 -7.27
N LEU A 242 -12.53 -7.88 -8.53
CA LEU A 242 -12.91 -9.23 -8.95
C LEU A 242 -11.76 -10.09 -9.45
N LEU A 243 -10.76 -9.50 -10.12
CA LEU A 243 -9.64 -10.25 -10.71
C LEU A 243 -8.31 -9.68 -10.21
N TYR A 244 -7.50 -10.54 -9.60
CA TYR A 244 -6.18 -10.21 -9.02
C TYR A 244 -5.09 -11.10 -9.63
N PHE A 245 -3.95 -10.54 -10.04
CA PHE A 245 -2.83 -11.28 -10.58
C PHE A 245 -1.70 -11.45 -9.56
N ASN A 246 -1.21 -12.68 -9.41
CA ASN A 246 0.00 -13.00 -8.68
C ASN A 246 1.18 -12.97 -9.63
N TYR A 247 2.06 -12.01 -9.48
CA TYR A 247 3.27 -11.89 -10.30
C TYR A 247 4.40 -12.77 -9.76
N PRO A 248 5.28 -13.32 -10.63
CA PRO A 248 6.34 -14.23 -10.22
C PRO A 248 7.36 -13.53 -9.29
N GLU A 249 7.99 -14.30 -8.42
CA GLU A 249 9.02 -13.81 -7.49
C GLU A 249 10.27 -13.26 -8.18
N THR A 250 10.51 -13.67 -9.40
CA THR A 250 11.60 -13.17 -10.25
C THR A 250 11.39 -11.75 -10.76
N TRP A 251 10.19 -11.20 -10.61
CA TRP A 251 9.90 -9.84 -11.00
C TRP A 251 10.23 -8.87 -9.86
N ASP A 252 11.34 -8.15 -10.01
CA ASP A 252 11.90 -7.26 -8.95
C ASP A 252 10.96 -6.15 -8.50
N PHE A 253 10.00 -5.78 -9.33
CA PHE A 253 9.06 -4.70 -9.08
C PHE A 253 7.65 -5.16 -8.71
N ARG A 254 7.46 -6.39 -8.37
CA ARG A 254 6.19 -6.85 -7.84
C ARG A 254 5.92 -6.25 -6.46
N PHE A 255 4.67 -6.03 -6.16
CA PHE A 255 4.28 -5.86 -4.77
C PHE A 255 4.62 -7.12 -3.98
N THR A 256 4.83 -6.94 -2.69
CA THR A 256 5.03 -8.06 -1.80
C THR A 256 3.82 -9.00 -1.89
N GLY A 257 4.04 -10.30 -1.93
CA GLY A 257 2.96 -11.31 -1.91
C GLY A 257 2.04 -11.18 -0.69
N ASP A 258 2.50 -10.49 0.33
CA ASP A 258 1.78 -10.19 1.57
C ASP A 258 0.49 -9.38 1.34
N ILE A 259 0.36 -8.63 0.25
CA ILE A 259 -0.86 -7.86 -0.05
C ILE A 259 -2.05 -8.79 -0.32
N ALA A 260 -1.88 -9.80 -1.15
CA ALA A 260 -2.94 -10.78 -1.40
C ALA A 260 -3.30 -11.55 -0.12
N GLU A 261 -2.30 -11.94 0.68
CA GLU A 261 -2.50 -12.56 1.99
C GLU A 261 -3.24 -11.63 2.94
N PHE A 262 -2.87 -10.35 2.98
CA PHE A 262 -3.58 -9.34 3.77
C PHE A 262 -5.05 -9.19 3.34
N TYR A 263 -5.34 -9.24 2.04
CA TYR A 263 -6.71 -9.21 1.54
C TYR A 263 -7.51 -10.44 1.97
N GLU A 264 -6.91 -11.63 1.90
CA GLU A 264 -7.55 -12.84 2.42
C GLU A 264 -7.75 -12.79 3.94
N GLU A 265 -6.74 -12.34 4.67
CA GLU A 265 -6.72 -12.38 6.14
C GLU A 265 -7.52 -11.26 6.80
N ARG A 266 -7.45 -10.04 6.24
CA ARG A 266 -8.03 -8.84 6.88
C ARG A 266 -9.21 -8.24 6.13
N LYS A 267 -9.27 -8.43 4.80
CA LYS A 267 -10.32 -7.86 3.96
C LYS A 267 -11.37 -8.87 3.54
N GLN A 268 -11.26 -10.10 4.04
CA GLN A 268 -12.25 -11.17 3.85
C GLN A 268 -12.44 -11.64 2.41
N PHE A 269 -11.41 -11.51 1.58
CA PHE A 269 -11.43 -12.08 0.24
C PHE A 269 -11.25 -13.60 0.26
N THR A 270 -11.88 -14.26 -0.69
CA THR A 270 -11.63 -15.66 -1.05
C THR A 270 -11.34 -15.69 -2.54
N PHE A 271 -10.11 -16.05 -2.91
CA PHE A 271 -9.71 -16.12 -4.30
C PHE A 271 -9.95 -17.50 -4.89
N THR A 272 -10.69 -17.55 -5.99
CA THR A 272 -10.80 -18.75 -6.85
C THR A 272 -9.75 -18.67 -7.95
N LYS A 273 -8.86 -19.67 -8.00
CA LYS A 273 -7.73 -19.66 -8.94
C LYS A 273 -8.18 -19.98 -10.37
N LEU A 274 -7.89 -19.08 -11.30
CA LEU A 274 -7.98 -19.29 -12.75
C LEU A 274 -6.66 -19.89 -13.26
N ARG A 275 -6.73 -20.64 -14.37
CA ARG A 275 -5.59 -21.44 -14.84
C ARG A 275 -5.12 -21.10 -16.26
N SER A 276 -5.90 -20.32 -17.01
CA SER A 276 -5.60 -19.95 -18.39
C SER A 276 -6.47 -18.79 -18.83
N LEU A 277 -6.10 -18.11 -19.92
CA LEU A 277 -6.90 -17.08 -20.55
C LEU A 277 -8.31 -17.59 -20.89
N LYS A 278 -8.44 -18.77 -21.49
CA LYS A 278 -9.74 -19.39 -21.78
C LYS A 278 -10.61 -19.55 -20.53
N HIS A 279 -10.02 -20.01 -19.42
CA HIS A 279 -10.74 -20.18 -18.15
C HIS A 279 -11.18 -18.81 -17.58
N ALA A 280 -10.33 -17.80 -17.70
CA ALA A 280 -10.66 -16.44 -17.28
C ALA A 280 -11.81 -15.84 -18.11
N LEU A 281 -11.73 -15.92 -19.42
CA LEU A 281 -12.80 -15.45 -20.33
C LEU A 281 -14.13 -16.19 -20.08
N GLN A 282 -14.09 -17.50 -19.83
CA GLN A 282 -15.28 -18.26 -19.47
C GLN A 282 -15.90 -17.83 -18.12
N ALA A 283 -15.06 -17.49 -17.16
CA ALA A 283 -15.52 -17.01 -15.85
C ALA A 283 -16.19 -15.63 -15.94
N PHE A 284 -15.77 -14.80 -16.89
CA PHE A 284 -16.25 -13.43 -17.08
C PHE A 284 -17.01 -13.21 -18.40
N LYS A 285 -17.53 -14.28 -19.01
CA LYS A 285 -18.22 -14.23 -20.33
C LYS A 285 -19.43 -13.29 -20.39
N ASP A 286 -20.03 -12.95 -19.26
CA ASP A 286 -21.18 -12.06 -19.18
C ASP A 286 -20.75 -10.58 -19.04
N ARG A 287 -19.44 -10.30 -19.04
CA ARG A 287 -18.83 -8.98 -18.82
C ARG A 287 -17.97 -8.52 -19.98
N VAL A 288 -17.43 -9.45 -20.76
CA VAL A 288 -16.55 -9.17 -21.90
C VAL A 288 -17.09 -9.91 -23.10
N ASP A 289 -17.49 -9.18 -24.13
CA ASP A 289 -18.02 -9.70 -25.38
C ASP A 289 -17.32 -9.15 -26.63
N ARG A 290 -16.33 -8.23 -26.44
CA ARG A 290 -15.63 -7.51 -27.52
C ARG A 290 -14.10 -7.66 -27.42
N TYR A 291 -13.44 -7.62 -28.58
CA TYR A 291 -11.98 -7.62 -28.64
C TYR A 291 -11.43 -6.74 -29.77
N ILE A 292 -10.17 -6.32 -29.60
CA ILE A 292 -9.38 -5.51 -30.52
C ILE A 292 -8.14 -6.29 -30.88
N VAL A 293 -7.77 -6.31 -32.17
CA VAL A 293 -6.57 -7.00 -32.65
C VAL A 293 -5.46 -5.99 -32.88
N TRP A 294 -4.33 -6.17 -32.18
CA TRP A 294 -3.13 -5.37 -32.40
C TRP A 294 -2.17 -6.04 -33.39
N ASP A 295 -1.26 -5.27 -33.99
CA ASP A 295 -0.27 -5.79 -34.95
C ASP A 295 1.05 -6.10 -34.27
N LYS A 296 1.46 -7.37 -34.23
CA LYS A 296 2.77 -7.80 -33.68
C LYS A 296 3.99 -7.17 -34.36
N LYS A 297 3.81 -6.63 -35.56
CA LYS A 297 4.89 -5.97 -36.29
C LYS A 297 5.02 -4.49 -35.95
N GLU A 298 3.99 -3.94 -35.30
CA GLU A 298 3.88 -2.54 -34.97
C GLU A 298 3.51 -2.38 -33.49
N ARG A 299 4.56 -2.24 -32.66
CA ARG A 299 4.41 -2.16 -31.19
C ARG A 299 3.44 -1.08 -30.74
N THR A 300 3.48 0.07 -31.39
CA THR A 300 2.67 1.23 -31.03
C THR A 300 1.19 0.96 -31.20
N SER A 301 0.81 0.04 -32.10
CA SER A 301 -0.58 -0.40 -32.25
C SER A 301 -1.14 -1.09 -30.98
N LEU A 302 -0.30 -1.75 -30.18
CA LEU A 302 -0.69 -2.35 -28.91
C LEU A 302 -1.04 -1.26 -27.87
N ILE A 303 -0.23 -0.21 -27.80
CA ILE A 303 -0.45 0.90 -26.87
C ILE A 303 -1.75 1.65 -27.22
N VAL A 304 -1.95 1.91 -28.50
CA VAL A 304 -3.21 2.51 -28.98
C VAL A 304 -4.42 1.59 -28.73
N ALA A 305 -4.25 0.28 -28.89
CA ALA A 305 -5.31 -0.68 -28.60
C ALA A 305 -5.74 -0.64 -27.11
N PHE A 306 -4.84 -0.39 -26.17
CA PHE A 306 -5.21 -0.21 -24.76
C PHE A 306 -6.09 1.02 -24.55
N THR A 307 -5.87 2.13 -25.29
CA THR A 307 -6.75 3.30 -25.22
C THR A 307 -8.17 2.95 -25.65
N LEU A 308 -8.32 2.34 -26.83
CA LEU A 308 -9.63 1.95 -27.34
C LEU A 308 -10.30 0.89 -26.44
N ALA A 309 -9.51 -0.03 -25.89
CA ALA A 309 -10.02 -1.08 -25.01
C ALA A 309 -10.66 -0.53 -23.73
N GLY A 310 -10.07 0.53 -23.15
CA GLY A 310 -10.65 1.20 -21.98
C GLY A 310 -11.91 2.02 -22.32
N LEU A 311 -12.04 2.52 -23.54
CA LEU A 311 -13.21 3.27 -23.98
C LEU A 311 -14.40 2.35 -24.34
N GLU A 312 -14.13 1.12 -24.79
CA GLU A 312 -15.10 0.21 -25.37
C GLU A 312 -15.32 -1.06 -24.54
N ASP A 313 -14.77 -1.17 -23.32
CA ASP A 313 -14.84 -2.38 -22.48
C ASP A 313 -14.42 -3.66 -23.21
N ALA A 314 -13.34 -3.56 -24.00
CA ALA A 314 -12.87 -4.63 -24.86
C ALA A 314 -11.53 -5.20 -24.37
N ILE A 315 -11.19 -6.41 -24.80
CA ILE A 315 -9.87 -7.00 -24.57
C ILE A 315 -8.96 -6.86 -25.78
N VAL A 316 -7.67 -6.73 -25.54
CA VAL A 316 -6.68 -6.58 -26.59
C VAL A 316 -6.00 -7.93 -26.84
N VAL A 317 -6.05 -8.42 -28.07
CA VAL A 317 -5.49 -9.71 -28.49
C VAL A 317 -4.58 -9.56 -29.70
N SER A 318 -3.69 -10.52 -29.90
CA SER A 318 -2.96 -10.67 -31.16
C SER A 318 -3.72 -11.60 -32.13
N GLU A 319 -3.16 -11.80 -33.31
CA GLU A 319 -3.69 -12.75 -34.29
C GLU A 319 -3.75 -14.19 -33.77
N ASP A 320 -2.92 -14.55 -32.79
CA ASP A 320 -2.84 -15.91 -32.26
C ASP A 320 -4.07 -16.28 -31.41
N GLU A 321 -4.69 -15.29 -30.74
CA GLU A 321 -5.84 -15.50 -29.87
C GLU A 321 -7.18 -15.37 -30.61
N ILE A 322 -7.23 -14.91 -31.87
CA ILE A 322 -8.48 -14.76 -32.65
C ILE A 322 -9.31 -16.06 -32.65
N PRO A 323 -8.71 -17.27 -32.89
CA PRO A 323 -9.51 -18.49 -32.88
C PRO A 323 -10.19 -18.77 -31.54
N LEU A 324 -9.58 -18.36 -30.42
CA LEU A 324 -10.18 -18.49 -29.11
C LEU A 324 -11.33 -17.49 -28.92
N MET A 325 -11.18 -16.26 -29.41
CA MET A 325 -12.24 -15.23 -29.34
C MET A 325 -13.47 -15.67 -30.13
N GLU A 326 -13.26 -16.20 -31.35
CA GLU A 326 -14.32 -16.76 -32.18
C GLU A 326 -15.00 -17.97 -31.52
N GLU A 327 -14.22 -18.88 -30.93
CA GLU A 327 -14.76 -20.06 -30.19
C GLU A 327 -15.67 -19.62 -29.05
N LEU A 328 -15.32 -18.55 -28.35
CA LEU A 328 -16.06 -18.03 -27.21
C LEU A 328 -17.19 -17.06 -27.62
N GLY A 329 -17.25 -16.67 -28.92
CA GLY A 329 -18.30 -15.82 -29.47
C GLY A 329 -18.14 -14.33 -29.18
N LEU A 330 -16.89 -13.86 -28.95
CA LEU A 330 -16.60 -12.43 -28.80
C LEU A 330 -16.62 -11.73 -30.18
N GLU A 331 -17.03 -10.46 -30.22
CA GLU A 331 -17.07 -9.63 -31.41
C GLU A 331 -15.77 -8.84 -31.59
N MET A 332 -15.17 -8.89 -32.78
CA MET A 332 -14.04 -8.04 -33.15
C MET A 332 -14.54 -6.63 -33.52
N ILE A 333 -14.16 -5.63 -32.73
CA ILE A 333 -14.58 -4.25 -32.97
C ILE A 333 -13.55 -3.42 -33.73
N GLU A 334 -12.26 -3.78 -33.67
CA GLU A 334 -11.21 -3.11 -34.42
C GLU A 334 -10.05 -4.08 -34.72
N ASP A 335 -9.41 -3.88 -35.89
CA ASP A 335 -8.24 -4.67 -36.35
C ASP A 335 -7.13 -3.72 -36.86
N TYR A 336 -6.07 -3.59 -36.08
CA TYR A 336 -4.95 -2.72 -36.40
C TYR A 336 -3.86 -3.37 -37.27
N ARG A 337 -4.00 -4.62 -37.63
CA ARG A 337 -3.01 -5.34 -38.46
C ARG A 337 -2.80 -4.64 -39.80
N GLY A 338 -1.56 -4.21 -40.06
CA GLY A 338 -1.14 -3.51 -41.27
C GLY A 338 -1.63 -2.06 -41.39
N ARG A 339 -2.45 -1.57 -40.45
CA ARG A 339 -3.01 -0.20 -40.49
C ARG A 339 -1.95 0.87 -40.42
N PHE A 340 -0.97 0.70 -39.57
CA PHE A 340 0.08 1.68 -39.29
C PHE A 340 1.42 1.38 -39.98
N SER A 341 1.42 0.47 -40.94
CA SER A 341 2.65 0.01 -41.60
C SER A 341 3.44 1.18 -42.24
N GLY A 342 4.65 1.39 -41.74
CA GLY A 342 5.57 2.43 -42.23
C GLY A 342 5.30 3.83 -41.67
N GLN A 343 4.40 3.97 -40.72
CA GLN A 343 4.19 5.22 -39.97
C GLN A 343 5.15 5.28 -38.77
N SER A 344 5.51 6.48 -38.36
CA SER A 344 6.25 6.73 -37.14
C SER A 344 5.33 6.70 -35.91
N ASP A 345 5.92 6.54 -34.71
CA ASP A 345 5.19 6.62 -33.44
C ASP A 345 4.40 7.92 -33.34
N PHE A 346 5.00 9.04 -33.72
CA PHE A 346 4.33 10.33 -33.74
C PHE A 346 3.08 10.35 -34.65
N GLU A 347 3.17 9.78 -35.88
CA GLU A 347 2.04 9.73 -36.78
C GLU A 347 0.90 8.86 -36.22
N ILE A 348 1.24 7.74 -35.60
CA ILE A 348 0.27 6.82 -34.98
C ILE A 348 -0.40 7.47 -33.76
N TYR A 349 0.37 8.09 -32.86
CA TYR A 349 -0.20 8.76 -31.69
C TYR A 349 -0.96 10.04 -32.06
N SER A 350 -0.56 10.76 -33.10
CA SER A 350 -1.34 11.90 -33.60
C SER A 350 -2.70 11.46 -34.13
N TRP A 351 -2.74 10.34 -34.87
CA TRP A 351 -4.00 9.76 -35.29
C TRP A 351 -4.84 9.31 -34.09
N ALA A 352 -4.24 8.63 -33.11
CA ALA A 352 -4.96 8.18 -31.91
C ALA A 352 -5.47 9.36 -31.07
N TYR A 353 -4.69 10.47 -31.00
CA TYR A 353 -5.09 11.69 -30.35
C TYR A 353 -6.36 12.27 -31.03
N ASP A 354 -6.34 12.42 -32.34
CA ASP A 354 -7.47 12.99 -33.10
C ASP A 354 -8.73 12.12 -32.98
N GLU A 355 -8.60 10.79 -32.81
CA GLU A 355 -9.71 9.84 -32.77
C GLU A 355 -10.27 9.64 -31.35
N TYR A 356 -9.41 9.58 -30.31
CA TYR A 356 -9.80 9.10 -29.00
C TYR A 356 -9.65 10.12 -27.86
N TRP A 357 -8.76 11.12 -27.98
CA TRP A 357 -8.42 11.99 -26.84
C TRP A 357 -9.61 12.68 -26.20
N ASP A 358 -10.56 13.16 -26.98
CA ASP A 358 -11.76 13.87 -26.47
C ASP A 358 -12.63 12.99 -25.56
N GLN A 359 -12.55 11.67 -25.74
CA GLN A 359 -13.31 10.69 -24.96
C GLN A 359 -12.55 10.22 -23.71
N CYS A 360 -11.22 10.35 -23.72
CA CYS A 360 -10.35 9.91 -22.63
C CYS A 360 -10.46 10.81 -21.39
N SER A 361 -10.08 10.26 -20.25
CA SER A 361 -9.93 10.98 -19.00
C SER A 361 -8.98 12.17 -19.16
N LYS A 362 -9.29 13.29 -18.49
CA LYS A 362 -8.38 14.44 -18.34
C LYS A 362 -7.74 14.49 -16.96
N ASP A 363 -8.13 13.60 -16.06
CA ASP A 363 -7.53 13.47 -14.72
C ASP A 363 -6.36 12.48 -14.70
N TYR A 364 -6.35 11.53 -15.66
CA TYR A 364 -5.38 10.45 -15.73
C TYR A 364 -4.91 10.21 -17.16
N ILE A 365 -3.61 9.93 -17.31
CA ILE A 365 -2.96 9.52 -18.57
C ILE A 365 -1.95 8.42 -18.26
N VAL A 366 -1.68 7.54 -19.22
CA VAL A 366 -0.73 6.44 -19.05
C VAL A 366 0.47 6.60 -19.99
N TRP A 367 1.67 6.54 -19.41
CA TRP A 367 2.93 6.46 -20.15
C TRP A 367 3.47 5.03 -20.07
N MET A 368 3.46 4.33 -21.20
CA MET A 368 3.85 2.92 -21.31
C MET A 368 5.33 2.74 -21.65
N GLY A 369 6.18 3.64 -21.18
CA GLY A 369 7.60 3.56 -21.42
C GLY A 369 8.19 2.24 -20.91
N GLY A 370 9.08 1.64 -21.67
CA GLY A 370 9.73 0.39 -21.36
C GLY A 370 11.23 0.52 -21.16
N GLU A 371 11.81 -0.35 -20.37
CA GLU A 371 13.25 -0.51 -20.33
C GLU A 371 13.76 -0.91 -21.71
N HIS A 372 14.81 -0.23 -22.19
CA HIS A 372 15.51 -0.55 -23.42
C HIS A 372 14.68 -0.56 -24.72
N GLY A 373 13.57 0.18 -24.78
CA GLY A 373 12.77 0.39 -25.99
C GLY A 373 11.96 -0.80 -26.51
N THR A 374 12.22 -1.99 -26.01
CA THR A 374 11.55 -3.23 -26.44
C THR A 374 10.70 -3.87 -25.34
N ARG A 375 10.88 -3.46 -24.10
CA ARG A 375 10.17 -4.03 -22.95
C ARG A 375 9.15 -3.04 -22.43
N MET A 376 7.89 -3.34 -22.66
CA MET A 376 6.80 -2.68 -21.96
C MET A 376 6.46 -3.42 -20.68
N ARG A 377 6.24 -2.69 -19.61
CA ARG A 377 5.73 -3.26 -18.37
C ARG A 377 4.35 -2.69 -18.10
N PRO A 378 3.30 -3.30 -18.64
CA PRO A 378 1.94 -2.77 -18.59
C PRO A 378 1.28 -2.92 -17.21
N GLY A 379 2.05 -3.01 -16.13
CA GLY A 379 1.53 -3.15 -14.77
C GLY A 379 0.60 -2.03 -14.31
N VAL A 380 0.46 -0.97 -15.09
CA VAL A 380 -0.50 0.13 -14.88
C VAL A 380 -1.66 0.11 -15.88
N ALA A 381 -1.67 -0.82 -16.83
CA ALA A 381 -2.66 -0.81 -17.92
C ALA A 381 -4.07 -1.11 -17.41
N ASP A 382 -4.21 -2.04 -16.46
CA ASP A 382 -5.50 -2.34 -15.84
C ASP A 382 -6.13 -1.09 -15.18
N PHE A 383 -5.33 -0.27 -14.52
CA PHE A 383 -5.78 0.98 -13.91
C PHE A 383 -6.08 2.06 -14.95
N GLY A 384 -5.24 2.15 -16.00
CA GLY A 384 -5.47 3.07 -17.10
C GLY A 384 -6.76 2.77 -17.86
N MET A 385 -7.08 1.50 -18.07
CA MET A 385 -8.35 1.10 -18.67
C MET A 385 -9.55 1.43 -17.77
N TYR A 386 -9.48 1.05 -16.51
CA TYR A 386 -10.50 1.38 -15.49
C TYR A 386 -10.85 2.87 -15.45
N HIS A 387 -9.92 3.75 -15.83
CA HIS A 387 -10.10 5.20 -15.87
C HIS A 387 -10.25 5.78 -17.28
N GLU A 388 -10.43 4.97 -18.30
CA GLU A 388 -10.58 5.40 -19.70
C GLU A 388 -9.43 6.34 -20.13
N CYS A 389 -8.18 5.95 -19.83
CA CYS A 389 -6.99 6.77 -20.08
C CYS A 389 -6.54 6.73 -21.53
N PHE A 390 -5.91 7.79 -21.97
CA PHE A 390 -5.08 7.77 -23.17
C PHE A 390 -3.73 7.14 -22.85
N PHE A 391 -3.32 6.15 -23.65
CA PHE A 391 -2.06 5.44 -23.52
C PHE A 391 -1.07 5.88 -24.57
N ASN A 392 0.18 6.11 -24.18
CA ASN A 392 1.26 6.49 -25.08
C ASN A 392 2.63 6.12 -24.48
N ASP A 393 3.70 6.29 -25.28
CA ASP A 393 5.11 6.27 -24.87
C ASP A 393 5.93 7.31 -25.63
N LEU A 394 5.33 8.48 -25.89
CA LEU A 394 5.95 9.61 -26.56
C LEU A 394 7.23 10.04 -25.85
N SER A 395 8.20 10.51 -26.63
CA SER A 395 9.39 11.16 -26.09
C SER A 395 9.05 12.51 -25.44
N THR A 396 9.65 12.75 -24.28
CA THR A 396 9.57 14.02 -23.55
C THR A 396 10.90 14.78 -23.57
N ASP A 397 11.86 14.37 -24.42
CA ASP A 397 13.16 15.03 -24.58
C ASP A 397 13.01 16.28 -25.48
N ALA A 398 13.08 17.45 -24.87
CA ALA A 398 13.05 18.74 -25.58
C ALA A 398 14.35 19.04 -26.33
N ASP A 399 15.44 18.38 -25.97
CA ASP A 399 16.79 18.66 -26.49
C ASP A 399 17.12 17.79 -27.70
N ASP A 400 16.36 16.73 -27.98
CA ASP A 400 16.54 15.90 -29.18
C ASP A 400 15.69 16.39 -30.35
N PRO A 401 16.33 16.96 -31.42
CA PRO A 401 15.58 17.43 -32.59
C PRO A 401 14.82 16.31 -33.34
N SER A 402 15.22 15.05 -33.23
CA SER A 402 14.55 13.95 -33.90
C SER A 402 13.19 13.64 -33.26
N ASP A 403 13.03 13.96 -31.98
CA ASP A 403 11.84 13.70 -31.19
C ASP A 403 10.94 14.93 -31.03
N ALA A 404 11.29 16.04 -31.69
CA ALA A 404 10.57 17.32 -31.52
C ALA A 404 9.05 17.26 -31.78
N ASP A 405 8.61 16.36 -32.65
CA ASP A 405 7.18 16.17 -32.94
C ASP A 405 6.49 15.38 -31.82
N GLU A 406 7.12 14.33 -31.31
CA GLU A 406 6.63 13.59 -30.16
C GLU A 406 6.57 14.48 -28.92
N TYR A 407 7.63 15.24 -28.64
CA TYR A 407 7.65 16.20 -27.53
C TYR A 407 6.48 17.20 -27.60
N ARG A 408 6.21 17.77 -28.79
CA ARG A 408 5.09 18.71 -28.93
C ARG A 408 3.73 18.07 -28.65
N LEU A 409 3.55 16.81 -29.04
CA LEU A 409 2.31 16.09 -28.75
C LEU A 409 2.22 15.73 -27.24
N ALA A 410 3.32 15.34 -26.61
CA ALA A 410 3.40 15.10 -25.17
C ALA A 410 3.10 16.37 -24.36
N ASP A 411 3.69 17.49 -24.73
CA ASP A 411 3.44 18.82 -24.13
C ASP A 411 1.96 19.22 -24.28
N ARG A 412 1.39 19.01 -25.46
CA ARG A 412 -0.04 19.26 -25.71
C ARG A 412 -0.94 18.40 -24.85
N LEU A 413 -0.70 17.08 -24.75
CA LEU A 413 -1.46 16.16 -23.92
C LEU A 413 -1.49 16.62 -22.46
N PHE A 414 -0.32 16.94 -21.88
CA PHE A 414 -0.24 17.43 -20.51
C PHE A 414 -0.92 18.80 -20.33
N SER A 415 -0.83 19.69 -21.32
CA SER A 415 -1.47 21.02 -21.25
C SER A 415 -3.00 20.97 -21.27
N GLU A 416 -3.59 19.90 -21.81
CA GLU A 416 -5.03 19.69 -21.91
C GLU A 416 -5.60 18.86 -20.76
N MET A 417 -4.75 18.34 -19.86
CA MET A 417 -5.18 17.66 -18.63
C MET A 417 -5.64 18.66 -17.56
N ASN A 418 -6.43 18.16 -16.63
CA ASN A 418 -6.79 18.91 -15.44
C ASN A 418 -5.58 19.13 -14.52
N GLU A 419 -5.50 20.32 -13.90
CA GLU A 419 -4.46 20.62 -12.90
C GLU A 419 -4.47 19.58 -11.78
N MET A 420 -3.30 19.13 -11.35
CA MET A 420 -3.11 18.03 -10.41
C MET A 420 -3.56 16.66 -10.95
N GLY A 421 -3.77 16.55 -12.25
CA GLY A 421 -3.93 15.25 -12.90
C GLY A 421 -2.74 14.33 -12.66
N MET A 422 -2.86 13.08 -13.01
CA MET A 422 -1.85 12.07 -12.73
C MET A 422 -1.42 11.32 -13.98
N CYS A 423 -0.12 11.26 -14.22
CA CYS A 423 0.50 10.39 -15.20
C CYS A 423 0.95 9.09 -14.54
N PHE A 424 0.40 7.96 -15.01
CA PHE A 424 0.82 6.62 -14.59
C PHE A 424 1.86 6.04 -15.52
N GLY A 425 2.71 5.18 -14.96
CA GLY A 425 3.75 4.52 -15.72
C GLY A 425 5.07 5.26 -15.64
N TRP A 426 5.85 5.21 -16.70
CA TRP A 426 7.20 5.76 -16.69
C TRP A 426 7.64 6.18 -18.07
N HIS A 427 8.65 7.02 -18.12
CA HIS A 427 9.26 7.51 -19.35
C HIS A 427 9.77 6.37 -20.25
N SER A 428 9.99 6.66 -21.50
CA SER A 428 10.51 5.69 -22.45
C SER A 428 12.04 5.73 -22.47
N TYR A 429 12.69 4.75 -21.83
CA TYR A 429 14.15 4.66 -21.70
C TYR A 429 14.90 4.69 -23.04
N ALA A 430 14.23 4.35 -24.15
CA ALA A 430 14.80 4.40 -25.49
C ALA A 430 14.76 5.79 -26.11
N LYS A 431 13.86 6.65 -25.64
CA LYS A 431 13.57 7.94 -26.26
C LYS A 431 14.00 9.12 -25.39
N ASP A 432 13.83 9.02 -24.07
CA ASP A 432 14.05 10.13 -23.14
C ASP A 432 14.61 9.66 -21.80
N LYS A 433 14.70 10.56 -20.84
CA LYS A 433 15.17 10.31 -19.48
C LYS A 433 14.09 10.67 -18.48
N GLU A 434 14.17 10.06 -17.31
CA GLU A 434 13.34 10.38 -16.14
C GLU A 434 13.22 11.90 -15.92
N ARG A 435 14.36 12.60 -16.01
CA ARG A 435 14.45 14.05 -15.82
C ARG A 435 13.50 14.80 -16.76
N ASP A 436 13.46 14.40 -18.03
CA ASP A 436 12.71 15.09 -19.07
C ASP A 436 11.21 14.86 -18.88
N HIS A 437 10.82 13.63 -18.62
CA HIS A 437 9.44 13.23 -18.37
C HIS A 437 8.84 13.92 -17.13
N VAL A 438 9.50 13.81 -15.97
CA VAL A 438 8.98 14.41 -14.73
C VAL A 438 9.03 15.94 -14.79
N LYS A 439 10.03 16.52 -15.48
CA LYS A 439 10.12 17.96 -15.71
C LYS A 439 8.95 18.47 -16.54
N LEU A 440 8.65 17.82 -17.68
CA LEU A 440 7.54 18.20 -18.53
C LEU A 440 6.19 18.05 -17.79
N ALA A 441 5.94 16.92 -17.15
CA ALA A 441 4.73 16.72 -16.35
C ALA A 441 4.59 17.79 -15.26
N SER A 442 5.66 18.10 -14.53
CA SER A 442 5.68 19.11 -13.47
C SER A 442 5.40 20.51 -13.98
N SER A 443 5.86 20.87 -15.20
CA SER A 443 5.59 22.18 -15.79
C SER A 443 4.12 22.44 -16.10
N HIS A 444 3.32 21.36 -16.22
CA HIS A 444 1.87 21.39 -16.36
C HIS A 444 1.14 21.05 -15.05
N VAL A 445 1.86 21.00 -13.92
CA VAL A 445 1.31 20.65 -12.59
C VAL A 445 0.72 19.23 -12.58
N ILE A 446 1.22 18.33 -13.41
CA ILE A 446 0.84 16.92 -13.44
C ILE A 446 1.77 16.12 -12.55
N ARG A 447 1.21 15.34 -11.66
CA ARG A 447 1.97 14.45 -10.76
C ARG A 447 2.22 13.11 -11.45
N VAL A 448 3.41 12.57 -11.31
CA VAL A 448 3.76 11.26 -11.82
C VAL A 448 3.55 10.22 -10.72
N SER A 449 2.90 9.12 -11.04
CA SER A 449 2.92 7.88 -10.26
C SER A 449 3.77 6.89 -11.03
N GLY A 450 5.06 6.96 -10.74
CA GLY A 450 6.08 6.26 -11.51
C GLY A 450 6.19 4.80 -11.18
N LEU A 451 7.04 4.19 -12.00
CA LEU A 451 7.38 2.78 -12.04
C LEU A 451 6.22 1.93 -12.57
N HIS A 452 6.48 1.25 -13.68
CA HIS A 452 5.67 0.22 -14.31
C HIS A 452 5.31 -0.94 -13.36
N THR A 453 5.33 -0.69 -12.08
CA THR A 453 5.36 -1.63 -10.97
C THR A 453 4.13 -1.56 -10.11
N LEU A 454 3.06 -0.98 -10.62
CA LEU A 454 1.80 -0.84 -9.91
C LEU A 454 0.75 -1.83 -10.46
N PRO A 455 1.00 -3.17 -10.37
CA PRO A 455 0.05 -4.16 -10.85
C PRO A 455 -1.20 -4.18 -9.96
N ASN A 456 -2.29 -4.65 -10.52
CA ASN A 456 -3.57 -4.81 -9.81
C ASN A 456 -4.17 -3.51 -9.27
N MET A 457 -3.87 -2.35 -9.85
CA MET A 457 -4.38 -1.09 -9.31
C MET A 457 -5.88 -0.92 -9.54
N SER A 458 -6.45 -1.47 -10.61
CA SER A 458 -7.91 -1.55 -10.79
C SER A 458 -8.60 -2.35 -9.67
N PHE A 459 -7.92 -3.34 -9.10
CA PHE A 459 -8.38 -4.09 -7.93
C PHE A 459 -8.13 -3.33 -6.63
N ASN A 460 -6.89 -2.90 -6.41
CA ASN A 460 -6.43 -2.31 -5.15
C ASN A 460 -7.16 -1.02 -4.79
N THR A 461 -7.49 -0.20 -5.79
CA THR A 461 -8.22 1.07 -5.60
C THR A 461 -9.62 0.87 -5.00
N GLN A 462 -10.21 -0.30 -5.18
CA GLN A 462 -11.55 -0.62 -4.74
C GLN A 462 -11.63 -1.36 -3.40
N VAL A 463 -10.47 -1.71 -2.82
CA VAL A 463 -10.43 -2.34 -1.49
C VAL A 463 -10.35 -1.25 -0.42
N PRO A 464 -11.44 -0.97 0.32
CA PRO A 464 -11.48 0.14 1.25
C PRO A 464 -10.67 -0.13 2.51
N LEU A 465 -10.33 0.94 3.22
CA LEU A 465 -9.81 0.85 4.58
C LEU A 465 -10.76 0.07 5.49
N THR A 466 -10.21 -0.59 6.48
CA THR A 466 -11.01 -1.19 7.56
C THR A 466 -11.78 -0.08 8.27
N PRO A 467 -13.10 -0.26 8.54
CA PRO A 467 -13.88 0.77 9.23
C PRO A 467 -13.24 1.17 10.55
N GLY A 468 -13.01 2.46 10.72
CA GLY A 468 -12.37 3.03 11.91
C GLY A 468 -10.84 2.95 11.92
N PHE A 469 -10.20 2.48 10.85
CA PHE A 469 -8.76 2.52 10.73
C PHE A 469 -8.27 3.96 10.61
N GLU A 470 -7.27 4.31 11.40
CA GLU A 470 -6.57 5.59 11.36
C GLU A 470 -5.08 5.33 11.09
N PHE A 471 -4.50 6.11 10.20
CA PHE A 471 -3.05 6.06 9.99
C PHE A 471 -2.35 6.65 11.21
N LYS A 472 -1.50 5.87 11.86
CA LYS A 472 -0.70 6.30 13.02
C LYS A 472 0.75 5.92 12.79
N ASN A 473 1.60 6.93 12.78
CA ASN A 473 3.02 6.80 12.60
C ASN A 473 3.76 6.64 13.95
N ASN A 474 4.96 6.10 13.90
CA ASN A 474 5.82 5.98 15.08
C ASN A 474 6.62 7.27 15.29
N HIS A 475 6.03 8.25 15.97
CA HIS A 475 6.75 9.48 16.32
C HIS A 475 7.72 9.23 17.48
N ASN A 476 9.00 9.59 17.29
CA ASN A 476 10.05 9.46 18.30
C ASN A 476 10.36 10.79 18.99
N VAL A 477 9.63 11.84 18.63
CA VAL A 477 9.75 13.19 19.19
C VAL A 477 8.48 13.55 19.93
N GLU A 478 8.62 13.83 21.24
CA GLU A 478 7.53 14.27 22.09
C GLU A 478 7.37 15.80 21.99
N PRO A 479 6.13 16.35 21.86
CA PRO A 479 5.89 17.78 21.86
C PRO A 479 6.47 18.45 23.11
N GLY A 480 7.18 19.56 22.93
CA GLY A 480 7.76 20.35 24.02
C GLY A 480 9.04 19.77 24.66
N LYS A 481 9.46 18.56 24.28
CA LYS A 481 10.71 17.98 24.78
C LYS A 481 11.90 18.49 23.99
N SER A 482 12.96 18.84 24.70
CA SER A 482 14.26 19.20 24.08
C SER A 482 15.11 17.96 23.84
N TYR A 483 15.75 17.90 22.68
CA TYR A 483 16.68 16.85 22.27
C TYR A 483 18.02 17.51 21.99
N ILE A 484 18.89 17.52 23.02
CA ILE A 484 20.24 18.09 22.95
C ILE A 484 21.20 17.00 22.51
N PRO A 485 21.90 17.14 21.38
CA PRO A 485 22.86 16.14 20.93
C PRO A 485 24.14 16.15 21.76
N GLU A 486 24.77 14.98 21.91
CA GLU A 486 26.14 14.85 22.39
C GLU A 486 27.13 15.12 21.23
N LYS A 487 28.43 15.21 21.56
CA LYS A 487 29.49 15.38 20.56
C LYS A 487 29.79 14.07 19.80
N LYS A 488 28.83 13.59 19.03
CA LYS A 488 28.87 12.35 18.23
C LYS A 488 28.59 12.60 16.76
N VAL A 489 28.73 11.55 15.97
CA VAL A 489 28.16 11.43 14.64
C VAL A 489 26.80 10.75 14.75
N TYR A 490 25.74 11.43 14.35
CA TYR A 490 24.39 10.86 14.30
C TYR A 490 24.09 10.42 12.88
N ILE A 491 23.58 9.20 12.71
CA ILE A 491 23.17 8.66 11.41
C ILE A 491 21.66 8.41 11.42
N ALA A 492 20.99 8.88 10.39
CA ALA A 492 19.63 8.48 10.07
C ALA A 492 19.60 7.80 8.69
N ALA A 493 19.02 6.60 8.63
CA ALA A 493 18.85 5.85 7.41
C ALA A 493 17.45 6.05 6.82
N VAL A 494 17.37 6.37 5.53
CA VAL A 494 16.13 6.62 4.80
C VAL A 494 16.07 5.73 3.57
N GLN A 495 14.96 5.06 3.42
CA GLN A 495 14.59 4.34 2.20
C GLN A 495 13.67 5.21 1.37
N THR A 496 14.13 5.59 0.20
CA THR A 496 13.29 6.25 -0.81
C THR A 496 12.74 5.22 -1.83
N ASP A 497 11.99 5.65 -2.83
CA ASP A 497 11.38 4.81 -3.87
C ASP A 497 10.33 3.83 -3.35
N ALA A 498 9.61 4.24 -2.35
CA ALA A 498 8.37 3.65 -1.94
C ALA A 498 8.39 2.22 -1.36
N LEU A 499 7.46 2.02 -0.48
CA LEU A 499 7.15 0.77 0.20
C LEU A 499 6.83 -0.38 -0.77
N GLY A 500 6.35 -0.07 -1.98
CA GLY A 500 5.79 -1.04 -2.91
C GLY A 500 6.80 -1.87 -3.70
N ILE A 501 8.09 -1.57 -3.64
CA ILE A 501 9.10 -2.24 -4.47
C ILE A 501 9.83 -3.37 -3.70
N GLY A 502 9.10 -4.13 -2.89
CA GLY A 502 9.64 -5.27 -2.16
C GLY A 502 10.65 -4.93 -1.03
N ALA A 503 10.98 -3.65 -0.84
CA ALA A 503 11.91 -3.21 0.21
C ALA A 503 11.37 -3.52 1.62
N TRP A 504 10.07 -3.42 1.81
CA TRP A 504 9.40 -3.67 3.08
C TRP A 504 9.62 -5.08 3.63
N THR A 505 9.74 -6.07 2.79
CA THR A 505 9.92 -7.49 3.17
C THR A 505 11.38 -7.93 3.23
N ARG A 506 12.33 -7.01 3.02
CA ARG A 506 13.75 -7.33 3.08
C ARG A 506 14.21 -7.71 4.50
N PRO A 507 15.17 -8.62 4.63
CA PRO A 507 15.69 -9.06 5.92
C PRO A 507 16.20 -7.90 6.80
N GLY A 508 15.91 -7.97 8.09
CA GLY A 508 16.38 -7.02 9.10
C GLY A 508 15.46 -5.83 9.38
N ARG A 509 14.30 -5.73 8.71
CA ARG A 509 13.31 -4.69 9.02
C ARG A 509 12.91 -4.74 10.49
N GLY A 510 12.88 -3.57 11.13
CA GLY A 510 12.58 -3.43 12.56
C GLY A 510 13.76 -3.64 13.50
N GLU A 511 14.96 -4.02 13.01
CA GLU A 511 16.14 -4.21 13.86
C GLU A 511 16.87 -2.91 14.19
N ILE A 512 16.74 -1.89 13.36
CA ILE A 512 17.32 -0.55 13.55
C ILE A 512 16.27 0.52 13.23
N PRO A 513 16.42 1.75 13.76
CA PRO A 513 15.64 2.90 13.33
C PRO A 513 15.79 3.12 11.83
N TYR A 514 14.67 3.22 11.12
CA TYR A 514 14.64 3.30 9.66
C TYR A 514 13.46 4.13 9.17
N ALA A 515 13.70 5.04 8.24
CA ALA A 515 12.64 5.87 7.68
C ALA A 515 12.22 5.39 6.29
N TRP A 516 10.91 5.37 6.06
CA TRP A 516 10.28 4.87 4.84
C TRP A 516 9.50 5.98 4.15
N GLN A 517 9.85 6.28 2.91
CA GLN A 517 9.07 7.19 2.11
C GLN A 517 7.74 6.54 1.69
N VAL A 518 6.63 7.22 2.00
CA VAL A 518 5.29 6.73 1.66
C VAL A 518 4.87 7.22 0.28
N THR A 519 4.37 6.32 -0.53
CA THR A 519 3.71 6.65 -1.80
C THR A 519 2.33 7.21 -1.50
N LYS A 520 2.25 8.53 -1.34
CA LYS A 520 1.02 9.22 -0.93
C LYS A 520 -0.16 9.01 -1.88
N ASN A 521 0.11 8.80 -3.17
CA ASN A 521 -0.94 8.50 -4.16
C ASN A 521 -1.77 7.27 -3.80
N TRP A 522 -1.24 6.36 -2.99
CA TRP A 522 -1.98 5.17 -2.56
C TRP A 522 -3.12 5.47 -1.61
N LEU A 523 -3.28 6.69 -1.12
CA LEU A 523 -4.52 7.11 -0.46
C LEU A 523 -5.76 6.90 -1.36
N TRP A 524 -5.57 6.98 -2.67
CA TRP A 524 -6.63 6.75 -3.67
C TRP A 524 -6.47 5.42 -4.40
N MET A 525 -5.23 5.09 -4.79
CA MET A 525 -4.94 3.95 -5.65
C MET A 525 -4.91 2.62 -4.91
N GLY A 526 -4.67 2.62 -3.62
CA GLY A 526 -4.54 1.40 -2.82
C GLY A 526 -4.60 1.66 -1.31
N PRO A 527 -5.70 2.23 -0.80
CA PRO A 527 -5.78 2.61 0.62
C PRO A 527 -5.53 1.42 1.57
N SER A 528 -6.02 0.23 1.23
CA SER A 528 -5.77 -0.99 1.99
C SER A 528 -4.33 -1.45 1.96
N MET A 529 -3.56 -1.10 0.93
CA MET A 529 -2.13 -1.39 0.89
C MET A 529 -1.39 -0.54 1.92
N LEU A 530 -1.71 0.75 2.02
CA LEU A 530 -1.17 1.61 3.08
C LEU A 530 -1.56 1.10 4.47
N GLU A 531 -2.82 0.68 4.66
CA GLU A 531 -3.26 0.06 5.92
C GLU A 531 -2.40 -1.14 6.28
N MET A 532 -2.05 -2.00 5.32
CA MET A 532 -1.17 -3.14 5.56
C MET A 532 0.18 -2.69 6.09
N PHE A 533 0.85 -1.74 5.44
CA PHE A 533 2.15 -1.23 5.86
C PHE A 533 2.11 -0.62 7.26
N TYR A 534 1.13 0.24 7.53
CA TYR A 534 0.96 0.85 8.86
C TYR A 534 0.65 -0.19 9.94
N SER A 535 -0.14 -1.21 9.61
CA SER A 535 -0.47 -2.30 10.55
C SER A 535 0.73 -3.21 10.86
N GLN A 536 1.69 -3.31 9.95
CA GLN A 536 2.90 -4.12 10.10
C GLN A 536 4.10 -3.33 10.65
N ALA A 537 3.97 -2.01 10.83
CA ALA A 537 5.06 -1.18 11.28
C ALA A 537 5.57 -1.60 12.67
N THR A 538 6.88 -1.70 12.81
CA THR A 538 7.57 -1.93 14.08
C THR A 538 7.89 -0.58 14.76
N PRO A 539 8.25 -0.53 16.03
CA PRO A 539 8.66 0.72 16.69
C PRO A 539 9.88 1.43 16.05
N ASN A 540 10.62 0.72 15.20
CA ASN A 540 11.78 1.26 14.50
C ASN A 540 11.45 1.78 13.09
N ASP A 541 10.24 1.57 12.60
CA ASP A 541 9.79 2.07 11.30
C ASP A 541 9.15 3.45 11.46
N LEU A 542 9.64 4.45 10.74
CA LEU A 542 9.08 5.80 10.66
C LEU A 542 8.66 6.08 9.21
N PHE A 543 7.42 6.44 9.00
CA PHE A 543 6.96 6.86 7.68
C PHE A 543 7.20 8.35 7.45
N ILE A 544 7.62 8.73 6.22
CA ILE A 544 7.84 10.11 5.81
C ILE A 544 7.14 10.41 4.48
N GLY A 545 6.77 11.68 4.26
CA GLY A 545 6.31 12.16 2.97
C GLY A 545 7.48 12.45 2.03
N GLY A 546 7.25 12.41 0.74
CA GLY A 546 8.33 12.65 -0.20
C GLY A 546 7.89 12.92 -1.62
N LEU A 547 8.86 12.95 -2.53
CA LEU A 547 8.75 13.17 -3.96
C LEU A 547 8.21 14.55 -4.33
N SER A 548 8.51 15.57 -3.51
CA SER A 548 8.26 17.01 -3.71
C SER A 548 6.79 17.44 -3.79
N GLY A 549 5.87 16.54 -4.03
CA GLY A 549 4.46 16.87 -4.27
C GLY A 549 3.49 15.82 -3.73
N PRO A 550 2.21 15.92 -4.11
CA PRO A 550 1.22 14.88 -3.84
C PRO A 550 1.48 13.58 -4.61
N GLY A 551 2.36 13.60 -5.59
CA GLY A 551 2.99 12.52 -6.33
C GLY A 551 4.42 12.88 -6.66
N TYR A 552 5.06 12.20 -7.61
CA TYR A 552 6.41 12.53 -8.04
C TYR A 552 6.39 13.78 -8.93
N MET A 553 7.07 14.83 -8.47
CA MET A 553 7.15 16.14 -9.15
C MET A 553 8.51 16.77 -8.89
N TYR A 554 8.91 17.68 -9.77
CA TYR A 554 10.12 18.50 -9.62
C TYR A 554 9.73 19.93 -9.27
N SER A 555 10.05 20.35 -8.06
CA SER A 555 9.64 21.66 -7.50
C SER A 555 10.11 22.86 -8.33
N LYS A 556 11.32 22.77 -8.91
CA LYS A 556 11.91 23.84 -9.76
C LYS A 556 11.23 23.94 -11.14
N ALA A 557 10.58 22.86 -11.59
CA ALA A 557 9.86 22.81 -12.85
C ALA A 557 8.38 23.24 -12.73
N ILE A 558 7.83 23.21 -11.51
CA ILE A 558 6.45 23.66 -11.28
C ILE A 558 6.38 25.19 -11.43
N PRO A 559 5.38 25.73 -12.16
CA PRO A 559 5.16 27.17 -12.21
C PRO A 559 5.06 27.77 -10.79
N SER A 560 5.74 28.88 -10.57
CA SER A 560 5.87 29.49 -9.23
C SER A 560 4.54 29.83 -8.59
N GLU A 561 3.53 30.19 -9.39
CA GLU A 561 2.16 30.48 -8.96
C GLU A 561 1.36 29.22 -8.56
N ALA A 562 1.72 28.05 -9.07
CA ALA A 562 1.07 26.79 -8.78
C ALA A 562 1.70 26.05 -7.58
N LEU A 563 3.00 26.26 -7.33
CA LEU A 563 3.76 25.57 -6.27
C LEU A 563 3.09 25.65 -4.88
N PRO A 564 2.52 26.80 -4.42
CA PRO A 564 1.78 26.85 -3.15
C PRO A 564 0.61 25.88 -3.08
N GLY A 565 -0.11 25.68 -4.19
CA GLY A 565 -1.22 24.71 -4.29
C GLY A 565 -0.73 23.26 -4.15
N VAL A 566 0.39 22.93 -4.81
CA VAL A 566 1.05 21.62 -4.73
C VAL A 566 1.50 21.32 -3.30
N VAL A 567 2.16 22.26 -2.65
CA VAL A 567 2.62 22.12 -1.24
C VAL A 567 1.44 21.96 -0.29
N LYS A 568 0.37 22.74 -0.47
CA LYS A 568 -0.85 22.61 0.32
C LYS A 568 -1.48 21.21 0.17
N LYS A 569 -1.60 20.70 -1.05
CA LYS A 569 -2.15 19.36 -1.29
C LYS A 569 -1.28 18.28 -0.64
N SER A 570 0.05 18.41 -0.73
CA SER A 570 0.98 17.49 -0.05
C SER A 570 0.80 17.51 1.47
N ARG A 571 0.61 18.69 2.07
CA ARG A 571 0.34 18.83 3.51
C ARG A 571 -0.93 18.11 3.92
N GLU A 572 -2.04 18.30 3.21
CA GLU A 572 -3.32 17.61 3.48
C GLU A 572 -3.15 16.09 3.51
N MET A 573 -2.34 15.54 2.59
CA MET A 573 -2.04 14.11 2.54
C MET A 573 -1.16 13.68 3.70
N MET A 574 -0.17 14.48 4.08
CA MET A 574 0.69 14.20 5.24
C MET A 574 -0.10 14.19 6.54
N GLU A 575 -1.03 15.13 6.72
CA GLU A 575 -1.94 15.15 7.89
C GLU A 575 -2.78 13.88 7.96
N THR A 576 -3.32 13.41 6.82
CA THR A 576 -4.09 12.16 6.75
C THR A 576 -3.24 10.93 7.10
N LEU A 577 -1.98 10.91 6.69
CA LEU A 577 -1.04 9.81 6.89
C LEU A 577 -0.19 9.92 8.17
N ASP A 578 -0.46 10.91 9.03
CA ASP A 578 0.28 11.17 10.27
C ASP A 578 1.79 11.35 10.04
N LEU A 579 2.20 12.09 8.99
CA LEU A 579 3.59 12.30 8.61
C LEU A 579 4.09 13.66 9.11
N ASN A 580 5.31 13.70 9.65
CA ASN A 580 5.91 14.92 10.20
C ASN A 580 7.29 15.30 9.61
N VAL A 581 7.74 14.56 8.59
CA VAL A 581 8.96 14.83 7.81
C VAL A 581 8.63 14.77 6.34
N PHE A 582 9.18 15.69 5.54
CA PHE A 582 8.93 15.74 4.11
C PHE A 582 10.24 15.81 3.32
N GLU A 583 10.32 15.02 2.24
CA GLU A 583 11.46 15.02 1.33
C GLU A 583 11.14 15.76 0.03
N ILE A 584 12.02 16.68 -0.33
CA ILE A 584 12.00 17.44 -1.56
C ILE A 584 13.10 16.89 -2.47
N MET A 585 12.73 16.43 -3.64
CA MET A 585 13.61 15.83 -4.63
C MET A 585 13.44 16.54 -5.98
N ASP A 586 14.52 16.92 -6.61
CA ASP A 586 14.45 17.65 -7.88
C ASP A 586 15.62 17.35 -8.79
N TYR A 587 15.35 16.65 -9.89
CA TYR A 587 16.31 16.37 -10.97
C TYR A 587 15.97 17.06 -12.28
N SER A 588 15.17 18.12 -12.25
CA SER A 588 14.78 18.87 -13.45
C SER A 588 15.96 19.40 -14.25
N GLU A 589 17.13 19.52 -13.62
CA GLU A 589 18.39 19.95 -14.24
C GLU A 589 19.40 18.83 -14.44
N GLY A 590 18.96 17.58 -14.28
CA GLY A 590 19.79 16.39 -14.36
C GLY A 590 20.13 15.78 -12.99
N ALA A 591 20.63 14.53 -13.04
CA ALA A 591 21.06 13.81 -11.85
C ALA A 591 22.39 14.34 -11.30
N THR A 592 22.78 13.84 -10.13
CA THR A 592 23.87 14.30 -9.28
C THR A 592 25.23 14.56 -9.96
N VAL A 593 25.57 13.83 -11.01
CA VAL A 593 26.88 13.97 -11.67
C VAL A 593 26.85 15.05 -12.77
N GLU A 594 25.71 15.23 -13.40
CA GLU A 594 25.53 16.11 -14.58
C GLU A 594 24.63 17.30 -14.29
N GLY A 595 23.93 17.30 -13.16
CA GLY A 595 22.94 18.29 -12.81
C GLY A 595 23.14 18.94 -11.46
N ASN A 596 22.15 19.72 -11.05
CA ASN A 596 22.12 20.39 -9.76
C ASN A 596 20.83 20.06 -8.97
N PRO A 597 20.86 19.13 -7.99
CA PRO A 597 19.71 18.81 -7.16
C PRO A 597 19.47 19.84 -6.04
N ASP A 598 20.30 20.87 -5.92
CA ASP A 598 20.13 21.89 -4.89
C ASP A 598 18.92 22.78 -5.18
N LEU A 599 18.33 23.27 -4.10
CA LEU A 599 17.09 24.05 -4.14
C LEU A 599 17.39 25.56 -4.00
N PRO A 600 16.74 26.42 -4.81
CA PRO A 600 16.79 27.85 -4.65
C PRO A 600 15.94 28.30 -3.47
N GLN A 601 16.24 29.49 -2.94
CA GLN A 601 15.58 30.06 -1.78
C GLN A 601 14.06 30.20 -1.98
N SER A 602 13.63 30.59 -3.19
CA SER A 602 12.23 30.73 -3.56
C SER A 602 11.40 29.45 -3.39
N VAL A 603 11.96 28.31 -3.81
CA VAL A 603 11.32 26.98 -3.62
C VAL A 603 11.28 26.59 -2.14
N ILE A 604 12.41 26.79 -1.43
CA ILE A 604 12.51 26.46 0.00
C ILE A 604 11.45 27.24 0.81
N ASP A 605 11.27 28.53 0.51
CA ASP A 605 10.30 29.40 1.17
C ASP A 605 8.88 28.83 1.10
N GLN A 606 8.47 28.33 -0.08
CA GLN A 606 7.14 27.76 -0.28
C GLN A 606 6.86 26.55 0.61
N TYR A 607 7.85 25.65 0.77
CA TYR A 607 7.69 24.47 1.65
C TYR A 607 7.64 24.87 3.12
N TYR A 608 8.48 25.77 3.57
CA TYR A 608 8.48 26.25 4.96
C TYR A 608 7.19 26.98 5.34
N GLU A 609 6.66 27.80 4.41
CA GLU A 609 5.39 28.51 4.59
C GLU A 609 4.18 27.57 4.51
N GLY A 610 4.18 26.66 3.54
CA GLY A 610 3.06 25.75 3.27
C GLY A 610 2.95 24.58 4.24
N MET A 611 4.05 24.18 4.90
CA MET A 611 4.12 23.05 5.83
C MET A 611 4.69 23.48 7.21
N PRO A 612 4.00 24.33 7.98
CA PRO A 612 4.52 24.87 9.24
C PRO A 612 4.68 23.81 10.33
N ASP A 613 3.98 22.69 10.23
CA ASP A 613 3.88 21.67 11.28
C ASP A 613 4.91 20.54 11.12
N VAL A 614 5.66 20.49 10.02
CA VAL A 614 6.72 19.46 9.84
C VAL A 614 7.93 19.76 10.72
N LEU A 615 8.58 18.71 11.21
CA LEU A 615 9.79 18.80 12.03
C LEU A 615 11.01 19.25 11.23
N GLY A 616 11.03 18.95 9.95
CA GLY A 616 12.10 19.29 9.03
C GLY A 616 11.90 18.69 7.66
N PHE A 617 12.81 19.06 6.76
CA PHE A 617 12.82 18.65 5.38
C PHE A 617 14.10 17.91 5.02
N LEU A 618 14.00 17.00 4.06
CA LEU A 618 15.14 16.38 3.40
C LEU A 618 15.27 16.95 1.99
N ASN A 619 16.48 17.08 1.49
CA ASN A 619 16.71 17.44 0.08
C ASN A 619 17.45 16.32 -0.64
N GLY A 620 16.90 15.96 -1.75
CA GLY A 620 17.53 15.06 -2.69
C GLY A 620 17.22 13.62 -2.43
N TYR A 621 17.92 12.80 -3.10
CA TYR A 621 17.90 11.37 -3.21
C TYR A 621 19.35 10.89 -3.25
N ALA A 622 20.18 11.71 -3.87
CA ALA A 622 21.61 11.61 -3.90
C ALA A 622 22.24 12.82 -3.18
N PRO A 623 23.55 12.77 -2.86
CA PRO A 623 24.22 13.84 -2.17
C PRO A 623 24.01 15.20 -2.83
N ALA A 624 23.63 16.17 -2.04
CA ALA A 624 23.40 17.56 -2.41
C ALA A 624 23.94 18.48 -1.31
N PHE A 625 23.85 19.80 -1.50
CA PHE A 625 24.43 20.75 -0.54
C PHE A 625 23.43 21.78 -0.01
N THR A 626 22.14 21.56 -0.19
CA THR A 626 21.13 22.46 0.38
C THR A 626 20.97 22.17 1.87
N PHE A 627 21.35 23.16 2.67
CA PHE A 627 21.27 23.10 4.14
C PHE A 627 20.70 24.43 4.67
N VAL A 628 19.57 24.37 5.35
CA VAL A 628 18.91 25.51 5.96
C VAL A 628 18.39 25.15 7.34
N ASN A 629 18.40 26.08 8.29
CA ASN A 629 17.69 25.89 9.57
C ASN A 629 16.84 27.12 9.85
N ARG A 630 15.53 26.93 9.98
CA ARG A 630 14.57 28.01 10.31
C ARG A 630 13.79 27.61 11.55
N GLU A 631 13.97 28.39 12.63
CA GLU A 631 13.25 28.20 13.89
C GLU A 631 13.34 26.76 14.45
N GLY A 632 14.52 26.12 14.27
CA GLY A 632 14.75 24.76 14.72
C GLY A 632 14.11 23.67 13.84
N ARG A 633 13.68 24.03 12.65
CA ARG A 633 13.25 23.10 11.60
C ARG A 633 14.32 23.07 10.49
N PRO A 634 15.15 22.03 10.44
CA PRO A 634 16.20 21.95 9.45
C PRO A 634 15.71 21.42 8.11
N LEU A 635 16.35 21.85 7.03
CA LEU A 635 16.37 21.19 5.73
C LEU A 635 17.78 20.66 5.54
N ILE A 636 17.94 19.35 5.34
CA ILE A 636 19.23 18.65 5.29
C ILE A 636 19.29 17.81 4.00
N SER A 637 20.37 17.96 3.27
CA SER A 637 20.68 17.10 2.11
C SER A 637 21.29 15.77 2.55
N TYR A 638 21.16 14.74 1.71
CA TYR A 638 21.86 13.47 1.92
C TYR A 638 23.38 13.65 1.77
N ASP A 639 24.10 13.12 2.73
CA ASP A 639 25.56 13.04 2.67
C ASP A 639 26.06 11.76 1.98
N TYR A 640 25.27 10.69 2.06
CA TYR A 640 25.68 9.38 1.58
C TYR A 640 24.56 8.64 0.86
N TYR A 641 24.90 8.08 -0.30
CA TYR A 641 24.04 7.21 -1.10
C TYR A 641 24.60 5.79 -1.04
N MET A 642 23.88 4.87 -0.39
CA MET A 642 24.27 3.47 -0.32
C MET A 642 23.65 2.68 -1.48
N SER A 643 24.51 2.31 -2.43
CA SER A 643 24.15 1.31 -3.46
C SER A 643 24.16 -0.09 -2.87
N PRO A 644 23.21 -0.97 -3.24
CA PRO A 644 23.17 -2.36 -2.82
C PRO A 644 24.40 -3.18 -3.28
N GLU A 645 25.05 -2.72 -4.36
CA GLU A 645 26.22 -3.39 -4.92
C GLU A 645 27.54 -2.99 -4.21
N ARG A 646 27.53 -1.94 -3.36
CA ARG A 646 28.72 -1.49 -2.67
C ARG A 646 29.07 -2.42 -1.51
N PRO A 647 30.26 -3.02 -1.45
CA PRO A 647 30.68 -3.89 -0.36
C PRO A 647 30.56 -3.21 1.02
N ALA A 648 30.09 -3.94 2.02
CA ALA A 648 29.86 -3.42 3.37
C ALA A 648 31.09 -2.78 4.02
N GLU A 649 32.28 -3.34 3.77
CA GLU A 649 33.56 -2.82 4.28
C GLU A 649 33.89 -1.46 3.66
N LEU A 650 33.51 -1.23 2.40
CA LEU A 650 33.71 0.06 1.74
C LEU A 650 32.68 1.09 2.23
N VAL A 651 31.43 0.69 2.42
CA VAL A 651 30.42 1.57 3.04
C VAL A 651 30.87 2.02 4.43
N HIS A 652 31.36 1.09 5.25
CA HIS A 652 31.89 1.41 6.57
C HIS A 652 33.07 2.42 6.48
N ALA A 653 34.00 2.19 5.55
CA ALA A 653 35.15 3.10 5.36
C ALA A 653 34.70 4.50 4.91
N ASP A 654 33.72 4.58 4.01
CA ASP A 654 33.14 5.84 3.53
C ASP A 654 32.51 6.65 4.68
N LEU A 655 31.70 6.00 5.54
CA LEU A 655 31.05 6.66 6.67
C LEU A 655 32.09 7.19 7.68
N VAL A 656 33.17 6.44 7.92
CA VAL A 656 34.29 6.87 8.79
C VAL A 656 35.03 8.05 8.13
N GLU A 657 35.26 8.03 6.84
CA GLU A 657 35.93 9.11 6.10
C GLU A 657 35.07 10.39 6.10
N LEU A 658 33.77 10.30 5.81
CA LEU A 658 32.84 11.42 5.91
C LEU A 658 32.85 12.04 7.32
N ALA A 659 32.88 11.22 8.35
CA ALA A 659 32.98 11.69 9.72
C ALA A 659 34.32 12.35 10.07
N ALA A 660 35.41 11.99 9.39
CA ALA A 660 36.71 12.61 9.55
C ALA A 660 36.83 13.95 8.79
N ILE A 661 36.21 14.04 7.61
CA ILE A 661 36.11 15.28 6.81
C ILE A 661 35.24 16.32 7.51
N ASN A 662 34.07 15.90 8.00
CA ASN A 662 33.15 16.74 8.77
C ASN A 662 33.50 16.63 10.28
N ASP A 663 34.53 17.34 10.70
CA ASP A 663 35.12 17.21 12.05
C ASP A 663 34.36 17.95 13.17
N LYS A 664 33.44 18.88 12.81
CA LYS A 664 32.56 19.55 13.79
C LYS A 664 31.60 18.55 14.41
N ARG A 665 31.36 18.67 15.73
CA ARG A 665 30.43 17.78 16.46
C ARG A 665 29.38 18.59 17.21
N PRO A 666 28.09 18.13 17.19
CA PRO A 666 27.57 16.90 16.54
C PRO A 666 27.71 16.95 15.00
N TYR A 667 27.91 15.81 14.35
CA TYR A 667 27.78 15.71 12.89
C TYR A 667 26.51 14.89 12.56
N PHE A 668 25.67 15.44 11.70
CA PHE A 668 24.42 14.84 11.28
C PHE A 668 24.57 14.29 9.87
N LEU A 669 24.80 12.98 9.78
CA LEU A 669 24.99 12.25 8.53
C LEU A 669 23.67 11.62 8.07
N LEU A 670 23.05 12.18 7.06
CA LEU A 670 21.84 11.62 6.45
C LEU A 670 22.22 10.64 5.36
N MET A 671 21.74 9.40 5.48
CA MET A 671 22.08 8.29 4.60
C MET A 671 20.85 7.82 3.81
N HIS A 672 20.94 7.86 2.49
CA HIS A 672 20.00 7.21 1.61
C HIS A 672 20.38 5.75 1.38
N VAL A 673 19.43 4.83 1.53
CA VAL A 673 19.62 3.40 1.28
C VAL A 673 18.70 2.97 0.13
N ARG A 674 19.29 2.37 -0.90
CA ARG A 674 18.52 1.89 -2.06
C ARG A 674 17.65 0.69 -1.71
N GLN A 675 16.49 0.60 -2.35
CA GLN A 675 15.42 -0.37 -2.08
C GLN A 675 15.82 -1.85 -2.17
N TRP A 676 16.89 -2.18 -2.86
CA TRP A 676 17.40 -3.57 -2.97
C TRP A 676 18.35 -3.97 -1.83
N SER A 677 18.65 -3.05 -0.93
CA SER A 677 19.54 -3.35 0.21
C SER A 677 18.78 -4.05 1.34
N ASP A 678 19.37 -5.12 1.88
CA ASP A 678 18.86 -5.76 3.09
C ASP A 678 19.18 -4.89 4.32
N ILE A 679 18.20 -4.64 5.18
CA ILE A 679 18.38 -3.84 6.38
C ILE A 679 19.32 -4.53 7.37
N SER A 680 19.34 -5.87 7.40
CA SER A 680 20.33 -6.64 8.17
C SER A 680 21.78 -6.37 7.75
N ALA A 681 22.02 -6.12 6.44
CA ALA A 681 23.35 -5.71 5.96
C ALA A 681 23.67 -4.29 6.40
N VAL A 682 22.74 -3.35 6.34
CA VAL A 682 22.89 -1.99 6.84
C VAL A 682 23.20 -2.00 8.33
N LYS A 683 22.45 -2.78 9.11
CA LYS A 683 22.69 -2.95 10.56
C LYS A 683 24.09 -3.47 10.83
N LYS A 684 24.55 -4.46 10.09
CA LYS A 684 25.91 -5.02 10.26
C LYS A 684 27.00 -3.96 10.02
N ILE A 685 26.79 -3.05 9.05
CA ILE A 685 27.70 -1.92 8.81
C ILE A 685 27.70 -1.01 10.04
N PHE A 686 26.52 -0.65 10.55
CA PHE A 686 26.39 0.23 11.72
C PHE A 686 26.95 -0.37 13.00
N ASP A 687 26.74 -1.67 13.24
CA ASP A 687 27.32 -2.38 14.39
C ASP A 687 28.86 -2.38 14.38
N GLY A 688 29.47 -2.21 13.20
CA GLY A 688 30.94 -2.05 13.05
C GLY A 688 31.47 -0.66 13.39
N LEU A 689 30.59 0.37 13.43
CA LEU A 689 30.98 1.74 13.79
C LEU A 689 31.24 1.85 15.28
N GLY A 690 32.25 2.64 15.67
CA GLY A 690 32.61 2.81 17.07
C GLY A 690 31.64 3.71 17.86
N LEU A 691 31.86 3.86 19.16
CA LEU A 691 31.04 4.63 20.11
C LEU A 691 30.86 6.12 19.76
N ALA A 692 31.66 6.64 18.83
CA ALA A 692 31.52 8.00 18.32
C ALA A 692 30.31 8.17 17.38
N PHE A 693 29.70 7.07 16.96
CA PHE A 693 28.51 7.05 16.07
C PHE A 693 27.27 6.61 16.84
N GLU A 694 26.12 7.18 16.48
CA GLU A 694 24.82 6.81 17.02
C GLU A 694 23.77 6.80 15.93
N ILE A 695 23.06 5.67 15.79
CA ILE A 695 21.95 5.53 14.85
C ILE A 695 20.67 5.96 15.55
N VAL A 696 19.95 6.89 14.97
CA VAL A 696 18.75 7.49 15.58
C VAL A 696 17.57 7.53 14.60
N PRO A 697 16.33 7.52 15.10
CA PRO A 697 15.16 7.79 14.27
C PRO A 697 15.26 9.16 13.60
N LEU A 698 14.81 9.26 12.35
CA LEU A 698 14.97 10.45 11.52
C LEU A 698 14.32 11.71 12.11
N ASP A 699 13.14 11.60 12.69
CA ASP A 699 12.46 12.74 13.33
C ASP A 699 13.25 13.29 14.52
N ARG A 700 13.84 12.40 15.34
CA ARG A 700 14.75 12.77 16.41
C ARG A 700 16.06 13.36 15.88
N PHE A 701 16.61 12.80 14.81
CA PHE A 701 17.78 13.32 14.10
C PHE A 701 17.57 14.78 13.68
N LEU A 702 16.45 15.05 12.98
CA LEU A 702 16.10 16.40 12.53
C LEU A 702 15.90 17.36 13.71
N LYS A 703 15.25 16.90 14.78
CA LYS A 703 15.05 17.73 15.97
C LYS A 703 16.36 18.13 16.65
N MET A 704 17.31 17.21 16.73
CA MET A 704 18.65 17.50 17.26
C MET A 704 19.43 18.44 16.33
N ALA A 705 19.40 18.19 15.01
CA ALA A 705 20.06 19.03 14.02
C ALA A 705 19.50 20.46 13.98
N GLY A 706 18.20 20.60 14.19
CA GLY A 706 17.56 21.93 14.31
C GLY A 706 17.93 22.66 15.62
N THR A 707 18.23 21.92 16.71
CA THR A 707 18.63 22.48 18.00
C THR A 707 20.08 22.97 18.01
N GLU A 708 21.00 22.16 17.49
CA GLU A 708 22.44 22.47 17.40
C GLU A 708 22.97 22.22 15.98
N PRO A 709 22.64 23.09 14.99
CA PRO A 709 23.11 22.91 13.62
C PRO A 709 24.62 23.16 13.55
N THR A 710 25.33 22.20 12.95
CA THR A 710 26.78 22.32 12.69
C THR A 710 27.10 22.47 11.20
N PHE A 711 26.11 22.26 10.34
CA PHE A 711 26.20 22.53 8.91
C PHE A 711 26.20 24.03 8.62
N GLU A 712 26.80 24.41 7.50
CA GLU A 712 26.75 25.77 6.99
C GLU A 712 25.51 25.94 6.11
N THR A 713 24.80 27.04 6.28
CA THR A 713 23.65 27.35 5.45
C THR A 713 24.09 27.54 3.99
N TYR A 714 23.48 26.77 3.11
CA TYR A 714 23.66 26.88 1.67
C TYR A 714 22.34 26.65 0.95
N THR A 715 22.07 27.49 -0.02
CA THR A 715 20.98 27.34 -0.99
C THR A 715 21.55 27.62 -2.38
N ARG A 716 20.95 27.01 -3.40
CA ARG A 716 21.30 27.37 -4.77
C ARG A 716 20.96 28.84 -5.01
N PRO A 717 21.84 29.61 -5.72
CA PRO A 717 21.44 30.90 -6.26
C PRO A 717 20.22 30.80 -7.18
N GLU A 718 19.41 31.86 -7.21
CA GLU A 718 18.21 31.94 -8.06
C GLU A 718 18.53 31.79 -9.55
#